data_ddfa5465a75ca124502357bc4bf0cf21
#
_entry.id   ddfa5465a75ca124502357bc4bf0cf21
#
_cell.length_a   1.000
_cell.length_b   1.000
_cell.length_c   1.000
_cell.angle_alpha   90.00
_cell.angle_beta   90.00
_cell.angle_gamma   90.00
#
_symmetry.space_group_name_H-M   'P 1'
#
loop_
_entity.id
_entity.type
_entity.pdbx_description
1 polymer ?
#
loop_
_entity_poly.entity_id
_entity_poly.type
_entity_poly.pdbx_seq_one_letter_code
_entity_poly.pdbx_strand_id
1 'polypeptide(L)'
;MNKYIEVKGARVNNLKNIDVKIPQGQFIAITGVSGSGKSSLAFDTLYAEGQRRYVESLSAYARQFLGRMSKPEVDFIKGLPPAIAIEQKVISRNPRSTVGTSTEIYEYLRLLYARIGRTFSPISGEEVKHHSVDDVIEKVMTYSEGTKFCILAPLHVVEGRTAEAQLEMEMQEGYARIYVDGDFIRIEDWLDQHPVDKEKKPSKKEGEGIYLVIDRMSVEDSKDMRSRLTDSCETAFYEGDGNMQLMILPAKLTYNFSTRFEADGIRFEEPNDNMFSFNSPLGACPTCEGFGRIIGIDEKLVITDSSLSVYDGCVQCWHGDKMIWWKDEFCRRAAKDNFPIFKPYYELTKDEKESLWKGLPSERKMDIHDRVCIDSFFQMVKENQYKIQYRVMLSRYRGKTVCPDCHGTKLKKEASWVKIGGKAITDLVDMPIINLKEWFDKLKLTDHEQEVSKRLMTEVKNRLQFLLDVGLGYLTLNRQSNSLSGGESQRINLTTSLGSSLVGSLYILDEPSIGLHSRDTDRLIHVLKELQALGNTVIVVEHDEEIMRAADYLIDVGPDAGRLGGEIVFEGKVSDIKRTDGKKDAETQQLLEKYPRSYTIKYLTGTEVIDVPKSRRPWNMAIELKGARMNNLKGVDVKFPLNVLTVVTGVSGSGKSSLVKGILYPAMKRHLDEVADFPGEYSSLGGDWKQIKHVEFVDQNPIGKSTRSNPATYVKAYDEIRKLFAEQPLSKQMGFTPQFFSFNAEGGRCEECKGAGVITVEMQFMADLVLECEECHGQRFKREILDVQFHGKNINDVLNMTVSEAIQFFGEHKRKAIVNRLKPLEDVGLGYIKLGQSSSTLSGGENQRVKLAYFIGQEQQQATLFIFDEPTTGLHFHDIQRLLQAFNALIERGHTVLVIEHNLDVIKCADHVIDLGPDGGDKGGRLVVAGTPEDVAKCKESLTGKYLKDKL
;
A
#
# COMPACT_ATOMS: atom_id res chain seq x y z
N MET A 1 40.03 15.71 3.74
CA MET A 1 38.55 15.67 3.61
C MET A 1 37.99 16.65 4.63
N ASN A 2 37.01 17.46 4.24
CA ASN A 2 36.28 18.32 5.17
C ASN A 2 35.58 17.43 6.19
N LYS A 3 35.81 17.65 7.48
CA LYS A 3 35.13 16.86 8.55
C LYS A 3 33.70 17.35 8.80
N TYR A 4 33.30 18.46 8.19
CA TYR A 4 32.02 19.13 8.42
C TYR A 4 31.38 19.60 7.12
N ILE A 5 30.07 19.58 7.09
CA ILE A 5 29.25 20.37 6.15
C ILE A 5 29.05 21.73 6.83
N GLU A 6 29.57 22.80 6.21
CA GLU A 6 29.41 24.16 6.73
C GLU A 6 28.35 24.91 5.94
N VAL A 7 27.27 25.27 6.60
CA VAL A 7 26.20 26.12 6.10
C VAL A 7 26.39 27.52 6.69
N LYS A 8 26.40 28.56 5.88
CA LYS A 8 26.54 29.91 6.36
C LYS A 8 25.48 30.83 5.77
N GLY A 9 24.85 31.62 6.63
CA GLY A 9 23.86 32.60 6.24
C GLY A 9 22.59 32.05 5.63
N ALA A 10 22.06 30.92 6.12
CA ALA A 10 20.81 30.34 5.60
C ALA A 10 19.59 31.19 6.01
N ARG A 11 18.82 31.62 4.97
CA ARG A 11 17.65 32.51 5.10
C ARG A 11 16.40 31.95 4.42
N VAL A 12 16.41 30.69 4.08
CA VAL A 12 15.29 30.03 3.37
C VAL A 12 14.06 29.99 4.29
N ASN A 13 12.91 30.41 3.77
CA ASN A 13 11.62 30.46 4.49
C ASN A 13 11.71 31.29 5.79
N ASN A 14 11.59 30.65 6.94
CA ASN A 14 11.64 31.30 8.25
C ASN A 14 13.02 31.31 8.91
N LEU A 15 14.06 30.78 8.26
CA LEU A 15 15.41 30.76 8.83
C LEU A 15 16.00 32.16 8.96
N LYS A 16 16.57 32.47 10.13
CA LYS A 16 17.06 33.79 10.48
C LYS A 16 18.56 33.95 10.29
N ASN A 17 19.05 33.80 9.05
CA ASN A 17 20.47 33.97 8.73
C ASN A 17 21.37 33.06 9.62
N ILE A 18 21.04 31.78 9.67
CA ILE A 18 21.69 30.83 10.57
C ILE A 18 22.99 30.26 9.99
N ASP A 19 23.94 30.04 10.86
CA ASP A 19 25.21 29.35 10.61
C ASP A 19 25.18 28.02 11.32
N VAL A 20 25.51 26.92 10.62
CA VAL A 20 25.48 25.53 11.17
C VAL A 20 26.68 24.74 10.67
N LYS A 21 27.31 23.93 11.56
CA LYS A 21 28.39 23.00 11.25
C LYS A 21 27.96 21.56 11.51
N ILE A 22 27.67 20.79 10.48
CA ILE A 22 27.18 19.43 10.57
C ILE A 22 28.34 18.45 10.39
N PRO A 23 28.65 17.59 11.38
CA PRO A 23 29.73 16.61 11.26
C PRO A 23 29.42 15.55 10.20
N GLN A 24 30.39 15.22 9.34
CA GLN A 24 30.24 14.17 8.35
C GLN A 24 30.46 12.79 8.94
N GLY A 25 29.82 11.77 8.35
CA GLY A 25 29.94 10.38 8.79
C GLY A 25 29.28 10.10 10.13
N GLN A 26 28.35 10.96 10.57
CA GLN A 26 27.61 10.80 11.81
C GLN A 26 26.10 10.68 11.56
N PHE A 27 25.39 10.17 12.57
CA PHE A 27 23.96 10.16 12.64
C PHE A 27 23.46 11.42 13.37
N ILE A 28 22.79 12.31 12.67
CA ILE A 28 22.37 13.64 13.13
C ILE A 28 20.85 13.71 13.20
N ALA A 29 20.31 14.16 14.33
CA ALA A 29 18.90 14.49 14.44
C ALA A 29 18.69 16.01 14.38
N ILE A 30 17.83 16.48 13.48
CA ILE A 30 17.34 17.85 13.45
C ILE A 30 15.95 17.86 14.06
N THR A 31 15.78 18.61 15.15
CA THR A 31 14.54 18.65 15.94
C THR A 31 14.07 20.08 16.20
N GLY A 32 13.00 20.24 16.95
CA GLY A 32 12.39 21.51 17.33
C GLY A 32 10.88 21.51 17.18
N VAL A 33 10.20 22.53 17.66
CA VAL A 33 8.74 22.63 17.57
C VAL A 33 8.22 22.61 16.13
N SER A 34 6.96 22.22 15.93
CA SER A 34 6.35 22.22 14.59
C SER A 34 6.38 23.62 13.97
N GLY A 35 6.81 23.75 12.70
CA GLY A 35 6.96 25.04 12.02
C GLY A 35 8.18 25.87 12.42
N SER A 36 9.14 25.33 13.18
CA SER A 36 10.35 26.06 13.60
C SER A 36 11.39 26.29 12.48
N GLY A 37 11.31 25.55 11.36
CA GLY A 37 12.26 25.67 10.23
C GLY A 37 13.14 24.45 10.00
N LYS A 38 12.86 23.31 10.64
CA LYS A 38 13.61 22.04 10.47
C LYS A 38 13.70 21.61 9.00
N SER A 39 12.55 21.49 8.36
CA SER A 39 12.46 21.08 6.95
C SER A 39 13.11 22.13 6.03
N SER A 40 13.01 23.41 6.39
CA SER A 40 13.69 24.49 5.65
C SER A 40 15.22 24.32 5.69
N LEU A 41 15.79 23.89 6.80
CA LEU A 41 17.23 23.61 6.90
C LEU A 41 17.58 22.30 6.16
N ALA A 42 16.85 21.21 6.43
CA ALA A 42 17.18 19.87 5.91
C ALA A 42 16.90 19.74 4.40
N PHE A 43 15.68 20.10 3.97
CA PHE A 43 15.21 19.85 2.60
C PHE A 43 15.40 21.10 1.72
N ASP A 44 14.88 22.27 2.12
CA ASP A 44 14.90 23.44 1.28
C ASP A 44 16.30 24.11 1.19
N THR A 45 17.22 23.76 2.10
CA THR A 45 18.60 24.26 2.10
C THR A 45 19.62 23.18 1.70
N LEU A 46 19.81 22.13 2.51
CA LEU A 46 20.85 21.12 2.29
C LEU A 46 20.54 20.23 1.07
N TYR A 47 19.36 19.64 1.05
CA TYR A 47 18.98 18.76 -0.07
C TYR A 47 18.85 19.53 -1.38
N ALA A 48 18.18 20.68 -1.36
CA ALA A 48 17.99 21.51 -2.55
C ALA A 48 19.34 21.94 -3.19
N GLU A 49 20.32 22.29 -2.38
CA GLU A 49 21.67 22.63 -2.90
C GLU A 49 22.40 21.38 -3.40
N GLY A 50 22.27 20.24 -2.71
CA GLY A 50 22.85 18.97 -3.15
C GLY A 50 22.29 18.51 -4.50
N GLN A 51 20.98 18.59 -4.67
CA GLN A 51 20.28 18.29 -5.91
C GLN A 51 20.65 19.28 -7.02
N ARG A 52 20.72 20.59 -6.73
CA ARG A 52 21.15 21.60 -7.68
C ARG A 52 22.55 21.30 -8.23
N ARG A 53 23.53 21.01 -7.36
CA ARG A 53 24.89 20.64 -7.77
C ARG A 53 24.94 19.37 -8.61
N TYR A 54 24.13 18.37 -8.26
CA TYR A 54 24.02 17.16 -9.04
C TYR A 54 23.49 17.44 -10.46
N VAL A 55 22.39 18.19 -10.57
CA VAL A 55 21.82 18.59 -11.87
C VAL A 55 22.80 19.41 -12.68
N GLU A 56 23.55 20.32 -12.08
CA GLU A 56 24.59 21.10 -12.76
C GLU A 56 25.76 20.25 -13.28
N SER A 57 26.01 19.11 -12.67
CA SER A 57 27.04 18.15 -13.14
C SER A 57 26.60 17.35 -14.38
N LEU A 58 25.32 17.32 -14.69
CA LEU A 58 24.75 16.57 -15.81
C LEU A 58 25.04 17.27 -17.16
N SER A 59 24.85 16.56 -18.28
CA SER A 59 25.00 17.10 -19.62
C SER A 59 24.04 18.27 -19.88
N ALA A 60 24.40 19.17 -20.81
CA ALA A 60 23.55 20.30 -21.20
C ALA A 60 22.16 19.85 -21.68
N TYR A 61 22.08 18.72 -22.35
CA TYR A 61 20.82 18.10 -22.80
C TYR A 61 19.95 17.70 -21.63
N ALA A 62 20.47 16.96 -20.65
CA ALA A 62 19.71 16.54 -19.45
C ALA A 62 19.23 17.75 -18.64
N ARG A 63 20.05 18.81 -18.51
CA ARG A 63 19.67 20.07 -17.83
C ARG A 63 18.52 20.81 -18.51
N GLN A 64 18.36 20.69 -19.82
CA GLN A 64 17.27 21.32 -20.57
C GLN A 64 15.91 20.71 -20.20
N PHE A 65 15.87 19.40 -19.89
CA PHE A 65 14.66 18.70 -19.46
C PHE A 65 14.35 18.90 -17.99
N LEU A 66 15.38 18.98 -17.13
CA LEU A 66 15.21 19.11 -15.67
C LEU A 66 14.93 20.55 -15.22
N GLY A 67 15.11 21.55 -16.11
CA GLY A 67 14.94 22.96 -15.80
C GLY A 67 16.08 23.54 -14.93
N ARG A 68 16.02 24.85 -14.68
CA ARG A 68 16.95 25.52 -13.77
C ARG A 68 16.41 25.42 -12.33
N MET A 69 17.15 24.76 -11.45
CA MET A 69 16.86 24.78 -10.03
C MET A 69 17.34 26.10 -9.42
N SER A 70 16.48 26.77 -8.63
CA SER A 70 16.85 27.96 -7.91
C SER A 70 17.88 27.63 -6.83
N LYS A 71 18.88 28.49 -6.66
CA LYS A 71 19.82 28.39 -5.55
C LYS A 71 19.10 28.75 -4.26
N PRO A 72 19.22 27.92 -3.18
CA PRO A 72 18.67 28.31 -1.90
C PRO A 72 19.31 29.62 -1.38
N GLU A 73 18.57 30.37 -0.60
CA GLU A 73 19.02 31.64 -0.03
C GLU A 73 20.04 31.42 1.09
N VAL A 74 21.31 31.23 0.69
CA VAL A 74 22.45 31.03 1.58
C VAL A 74 23.67 31.78 1.08
N ASP A 75 24.55 32.16 1.99
CA ASP A 75 25.81 32.75 1.59
C ASP A 75 26.69 31.71 0.92
N PHE A 76 26.93 30.55 1.60
CA PHE A 76 27.59 29.42 1.00
C PHE A 76 27.29 28.11 1.77
N ILE A 77 27.44 26.96 1.08
CA ILE A 77 27.50 25.63 1.67
C ILE A 77 28.79 24.95 1.19
N LYS A 78 29.65 24.53 2.14
CA LYS A 78 30.90 23.79 1.87
C LYS A 78 30.82 22.38 2.39
N GLY A 79 31.55 21.44 1.75
CA GLY A 79 31.67 20.05 2.22
C GLY A 79 30.39 19.22 2.05
N LEU A 80 29.44 19.64 1.21
CA LEU A 80 28.19 18.92 0.97
C LEU A 80 28.43 17.73 0.03
N PRO A 81 28.22 16.47 0.48
CA PRO A 81 28.28 15.27 -0.37
C PRO A 81 27.03 15.18 -1.28
N PRO A 82 27.00 14.21 -2.22
CA PRO A 82 25.77 13.88 -2.93
C PRO A 82 24.62 13.60 -1.97
N ALA A 83 23.50 14.28 -2.15
CA ALA A 83 22.38 14.23 -1.21
C ALA A 83 21.21 13.42 -1.76
N ILE A 84 20.67 12.54 -0.91
CA ILE A 84 19.50 11.69 -1.17
C ILE A 84 18.44 12.03 -0.12
N ALA A 85 17.25 12.42 -0.56
CA ALA A 85 16.12 12.66 0.33
C ALA A 85 15.12 11.49 0.30
N ILE A 86 14.62 11.14 1.47
CA ILE A 86 13.59 10.12 1.64
C ILE A 86 12.39 10.78 2.34
N GLU A 87 11.44 11.25 1.52
CA GLU A 87 10.23 11.92 1.96
C GLU A 87 9.07 10.95 2.13
N GLN A 88 8.00 11.39 2.83
CA GLN A 88 6.79 10.61 3.08
C GLN A 88 5.81 10.55 1.90
N LYS A 89 6.08 11.25 0.82
CA LYS A 89 5.15 11.32 -0.32
C LYS A 89 5.00 9.94 -0.97
N VAL A 90 3.76 9.53 -1.23
CA VAL A 90 3.47 8.32 -2.01
C VAL A 90 4.04 8.50 -3.41
N ILE A 91 5.03 7.68 -3.76
CA ILE A 91 5.88 7.85 -4.93
C ILE A 91 5.14 7.62 -6.24
N SER A 92 4.08 6.83 -6.24
CA SER A 92 3.44 6.44 -7.48
C SER A 92 1.92 6.44 -7.39
N ARG A 93 1.29 7.24 -8.26
CA ARG A 93 -0.14 7.13 -8.56
C ARG A 93 -0.43 6.01 -9.56
N ASN A 94 0.61 5.34 -10.08
CA ASN A 94 0.45 4.25 -11.05
C ASN A 94 -0.25 3.06 -10.39
N PRO A 95 -1.43 2.65 -10.86
CA PRO A 95 -2.19 1.55 -10.27
C PRO A 95 -1.53 0.17 -10.47
N ARG A 96 -0.52 0.05 -11.34
CA ARG A 96 0.26 -1.18 -11.53
C ARG A 96 1.42 -1.31 -10.57
N SER A 97 1.88 -0.20 -9.95
CA SER A 97 3.01 -0.22 -9.00
C SER A 97 2.66 -1.00 -7.75
N THR A 98 3.56 -1.88 -7.33
CA THR A 98 3.42 -2.73 -6.15
C THR A 98 4.66 -2.64 -5.26
N VAL A 99 4.57 -3.15 -4.04
CA VAL A 99 5.73 -3.28 -3.14
C VAL A 99 6.88 -4.00 -3.85
N GLY A 100 6.59 -5.11 -4.54
CA GLY A 100 7.59 -5.89 -5.27
C GLY A 100 8.31 -5.11 -6.37
N THR A 101 7.59 -4.26 -7.12
CA THR A 101 8.22 -3.41 -8.16
C THR A 101 8.95 -2.21 -7.56
N SER A 102 8.44 -1.62 -6.48
CA SER A 102 9.09 -0.48 -5.80
C SER A 102 10.38 -0.88 -5.09
N THR A 103 10.49 -2.13 -4.64
CA THR A 103 11.70 -2.69 -4.02
C THR A 103 12.63 -3.39 -5.01
N GLU A 104 12.26 -3.45 -6.27
CA GLU A 104 12.92 -4.20 -7.34
C GLU A 104 12.97 -5.73 -7.12
N ILE A 105 12.43 -6.25 -6.02
CA ILE A 105 12.42 -7.70 -5.73
C ILE A 105 11.69 -8.46 -6.83
N TYR A 106 10.61 -7.88 -7.37
CA TYR A 106 9.83 -8.50 -8.45
C TYR A 106 10.66 -8.74 -9.72
N GLU A 107 11.57 -7.82 -10.06
CA GLU A 107 12.45 -7.96 -11.23
C GLU A 107 13.44 -9.12 -11.04
N TYR A 108 13.99 -9.27 -9.84
CA TYR A 108 14.84 -10.41 -9.52
C TYR A 108 14.07 -11.74 -9.53
N LEU A 109 12.82 -11.75 -9.05
CA LEU A 109 11.96 -12.94 -9.11
C LEU A 109 11.65 -13.35 -10.55
N ARG A 110 11.33 -12.41 -11.44
CA ARG A 110 11.13 -12.67 -12.86
C ARG A 110 12.32 -13.38 -13.48
N LEU A 111 13.51 -12.81 -13.27
CA LEU A 111 14.76 -13.39 -13.77
C LEU A 111 15.04 -14.76 -13.17
N LEU A 112 14.73 -14.97 -11.90
CA LEU A 112 14.90 -16.25 -11.22
C LEU A 112 13.99 -17.32 -11.86
N TYR A 113 12.70 -17.02 -12.06
CA TYR A 113 11.77 -17.93 -12.69
C TYR A 113 12.08 -18.20 -14.17
N ALA A 114 12.60 -17.22 -14.89
CA ALA A 114 13.04 -17.40 -16.27
C ALA A 114 14.28 -18.31 -16.40
N ARG A 115 15.14 -18.38 -15.36
CA ARG A 115 16.41 -19.13 -15.43
C ARG A 115 16.35 -20.51 -14.83
N ILE A 116 15.65 -20.69 -13.71
CA ILE A 116 15.59 -21.97 -12.99
C ILE A 116 14.16 -22.45 -12.74
N GLY A 117 13.15 -21.78 -13.30
CA GLY A 117 11.76 -22.19 -13.20
C GLY A 117 11.50 -23.45 -14.03
N ARG A 118 10.76 -24.40 -13.46
CA ARG A 118 10.34 -25.65 -14.12
C ARG A 118 8.87 -25.56 -14.43
N THR A 119 8.49 -25.90 -15.66
CA THR A 119 7.09 -25.90 -16.12
C THR A 119 6.42 -27.23 -15.77
N PHE A 120 5.20 -27.16 -15.29
CA PHE A 120 4.39 -28.34 -14.97
C PHE A 120 3.09 -28.32 -15.73
N SER A 121 2.66 -29.46 -16.22
CA SER A 121 1.37 -29.59 -16.88
C SER A 121 0.23 -29.32 -15.90
N PRO A 122 -0.79 -28.51 -16.27
CA PRO A 122 -1.97 -28.29 -15.44
C PRO A 122 -2.90 -29.50 -15.39
N ILE A 123 -2.74 -30.50 -16.26
CA ILE A 123 -3.57 -31.70 -16.37
C ILE A 123 -2.99 -32.83 -15.53
N SER A 124 -1.77 -33.29 -15.86
CA SER A 124 -1.10 -34.41 -15.17
C SER A 124 -0.32 -33.99 -13.94
N GLY A 125 0.12 -32.73 -13.90
CA GLY A 125 1.04 -32.24 -12.86
C GLY A 125 2.49 -32.66 -13.06
N GLU A 126 2.82 -33.33 -14.19
CA GLU A 126 4.17 -33.75 -14.52
C GLU A 126 5.01 -32.58 -15.03
N GLU A 127 6.33 -32.66 -14.84
CA GLU A 127 7.29 -31.66 -15.33
C GLU A 127 7.39 -31.73 -16.85
N VAL A 128 7.18 -30.57 -17.49
CA VAL A 128 7.36 -30.41 -18.94
C VAL A 128 8.79 -30.05 -19.23
N LYS A 129 9.49 -30.86 -19.99
CA LYS A 129 10.88 -30.65 -20.39
C LYS A 129 11.12 -31.15 -21.81
N HIS A 130 12.14 -30.63 -22.46
CA HIS A 130 12.68 -31.23 -23.63
C HIS A 130 13.37 -32.51 -23.24
N HIS A 131 12.88 -33.65 -23.74
CA HIS A 131 13.58 -34.91 -23.56
C HIS A 131 14.64 -35.07 -24.62
N SER A 132 15.82 -35.49 -24.20
CA SER A 132 16.92 -35.91 -25.06
C SER A 132 16.93 -37.42 -25.22
N VAL A 133 17.71 -37.91 -26.16
CA VAL A 133 17.98 -39.34 -26.31
C VAL A 133 18.58 -39.90 -25.01
N ASP A 134 19.44 -39.13 -24.36
CA ASP A 134 20.05 -39.55 -23.09
C ASP A 134 19.03 -39.77 -21.98
N ASP A 135 17.94 -38.97 -21.89
CA ASP A 135 16.85 -39.21 -20.94
C ASP A 135 16.16 -40.56 -21.14
N VAL A 136 16.00 -40.95 -22.41
CA VAL A 136 15.44 -42.26 -22.76
C VAL A 136 16.41 -43.38 -22.39
N ILE A 137 17.69 -43.21 -22.64
CA ILE A 137 18.75 -44.18 -22.28
C ILE A 137 18.81 -44.32 -20.76
N GLU A 138 18.82 -43.21 -19.98
CA GLU A 138 18.80 -43.29 -18.53
C GLU A 138 17.57 -44.00 -18.01
N LYS A 139 16.40 -43.77 -18.60
CA LYS A 139 15.18 -44.44 -18.22
C LYS A 139 15.23 -45.95 -18.51
N VAL A 140 15.72 -46.34 -19.66
CA VAL A 140 15.88 -47.76 -20.01
C VAL A 140 16.86 -48.43 -19.04
N MET A 141 17.93 -47.79 -18.67
CA MET A 141 18.95 -48.31 -17.73
C MET A 141 18.47 -48.42 -16.30
N THR A 142 17.32 -47.85 -15.94
CA THR A 142 16.71 -48.09 -14.59
C THR A 142 16.15 -49.49 -14.45
N TYR A 143 15.96 -50.26 -15.55
CA TYR A 143 15.42 -51.61 -15.55
C TYR A 143 16.50 -52.65 -15.48
N SER A 144 16.16 -53.83 -14.95
CA SER A 144 17.09 -54.93 -14.81
C SER A 144 17.49 -55.51 -16.19
N GLU A 145 18.74 -55.99 -16.29
CA GLU A 145 19.28 -56.66 -17.50
C GLU A 145 18.34 -57.77 -17.97
N GLY A 146 18.15 -57.86 -19.29
CA GLY A 146 17.20 -58.83 -19.92
C GLY A 146 15.75 -58.32 -20.02
N THR A 147 15.37 -57.18 -19.38
CA THR A 147 14.04 -56.64 -19.57
C THR A 147 13.81 -56.24 -21.02
N LYS A 148 12.71 -56.74 -21.61
CA LYS A 148 12.36 -56.41 -22.98
C LYS A 148 11.60 -55.12 -23.09
N PHE A 149 11.89 -54.29 -24.06
CA PHE A 149 11.22 -53.03 -24.33
C PHE A 149 11.05 -52.79 -25.86
N CYS A 150 10.15 -51.87 -26.16
CA CYS A 150 9.83 -51.48 -27.51
C CYS A 150 9.88 -49.98 -27.66
N ILE A 151 10.49 -49.49 -28.73
CA ILE A 151 10.52 -48.07 -29.11
C ILE A 151 9.44 -47.86 -30.14
N LEU A 152 8.52 -46.92 -29.82
CA LEU A 152 7.36 -46.61 -30.63
C LEU A 152 7.38 -45.15 -31.05
N ALA A 153 7.00 -44.87 -32.31
CA ALA A 153 6.75 -43.51 -32.76
C ALA A 153 5.25 -43.31 -33.04
N PRO A 154 4.57 -42.29 -32.53
CA PRO A 154 3.21 -42.00 -32.92
C PRO A 154 3.15 -41.72 -34.43
N LEU A 155 2.16 -42.28 -35.14
CA LEU A 155 2.03 -42.08 -36.56
C LEU A 155 1.74 -40.64 -36.91
N HIS A 156 2.70 -39.95 -37.51
CA HIS A 156 2.51 -38.58 -37.96
C HIS A 156 1.92 -38.54 -39.38
N VAL A 157 0.65 -38.16 -39.47
CA VAL A 157 -0.05 -38.06 -40.74
C VAL A 157 0.10 -36.64 -41.30
N VAL A 158 0.71 -36.55 -42.47
CA VAL A 158 0.93 -35.25 -43.18
C VAL A 158 -0.43 -34.66 -43.57
N GLU A 159 -0.55 -33.34 -43.46
CA GLU A 159 -1.80 -32.62 -43.77
C GLU A 159 -2.29 -32.93 -45.19
N GLY A 160 -3.53 -33.35 -45.30
CA GLY A 160 -4.13 -33.76 -46.57
C GLY A 160 -4.06 -35.23 -46.87
N ARG A 161 -3.48 -36.07 -46.01
CA ARG A 161 -3.43 -37.55 -46.18
C ARG A 161 -4.35 -38.26 -45.17
N THR A 162 -4.67 -39.52 -45.49
CA THR A 162 -5.34 -40.42 -44.52
C THR A 162 -4.29 -41.30 -43.84
N ALA A 163 -4.63 -41.88 -42.69
CA ALA A 163 -3.75 -42.80 -41.96
C ALA A 163 -3.31 -44.00 -42.81
N GLU A 164 -4.23 -44.55 -43.59
CA GLU A 164 -3.98 -45.64 -44.46
C GLU A 164 -2.95 -45.29 -45.54
N ALA A 165 -3.07 -44.11 -46.17
CA ALA A 165 -2.13 -43.64 -47.19
C ALA A 165 -0.75 -43.30 -46.61
N GLN A 166 -0.71 -42.86 -45.34
CA GLN A 166 0.57 -42.63 -44.66
C GLN A 166 1.24 -43.97 -44.33
N LEU A 167 0.51 -44.95 -43.81
CA LEU A 167 1.07 -46.27 -43.52
C LEU A 167 1.59 -47.03 -44.75
N GLU A 168 0.96 -46.83 -45.93
CA GLU A 168 1.52 -47.36 -47.17
C GLU A 168 2.93 -46.80 -47.49
N MET A 169 3.14 -45.51 -47.18
CA MET A 169 4.46 -44.89 -47.37
C MET A 169 5.47 -45.40 -46.32
N GLU A 170 5.08 -45.45 -45.06
CA GLU A 170 5.91 -45.99 -44.00
C GLU A 170 6.35 -47.45 -44.27
N MET A 171 5.48 -48.23 -44.89
CA MET A 171 5.81 -49.56 -45.33
C MET A 171 6.85 -49.58 -46.43
N GLN A 172 6.79 -48.62 -47.39
CA GLN A 172 7.81 -48.46 -48.44
C GLN A 172 9.18 -48.00 -47.89
N GLU A 173 9.18 -47.26 -46.76
CA GLU A 173 10.39 -46.84 -46.03
C GLU A 173 11.00 -47.95 -45.20
N GLY A 174 10.29 -49.08 -45.05
CA GLY A 174 10.81 -50.31 -44.43
C GLY A 174 10.20 -50.69 -43.08
N TYR A 175 9.21 -49.92 -42.59
CA TYR A 175 8.52 -50.24 -41.37
C TYR A 175 7.53 -51.40 -41.61
N ALA A 176 7.56 -52.39 -40.75
CA ALA A 176 6.75 -53.61 -40.97
C ALA A 176 5.61 -53.75 -39.96
N ARG A 177 5.63 -53.07 -38.87
CA ARG A 177 4.68 -53.28 -37.73
C ARG A 177 4.22 -51.98 -37.10
N ILE A 178 2.98 -52.00 -36.66
CA ILE A 178 2.37 -50.95 -35.85
C ILE A 178 1.85 -51.54 -34.51
N TYR A 179 1.68 -50.67 -33.53
CA TYR A 179 0.97 -50.93 -32.31
C TYR A 179 -0.30 -50.09 -32.34
N VAL A 180 -1.45 -50.75 -32.30
CA VAL A 180 -2.78 -50.15 -32.34
C VAL A 180 -3.75 -50.99 -31.52
N ASP A 181 -4.68 -50.35 -30.81
CA ASP A 181 -5.71 -51.00 -29.95
C ASP A 181 -5.17 -52.02 -28.93
N GLY A 182 -3.94 -51.82 -28.48
CA GLY A 182 -3.29 -52.71 -27.52
C GLY A 182 -2.51 -53.87 -28.11
N ASP A 183 -2.45 -54.04 -29.44
CA ASP A 183 -1.81 -55.18 -30.10
C ASP A 183 -0.77 -54.76 -31.16
N PHE A 184 0.21 -55.65 -31.35
CA PHE A 184 1.23 -55.49 -32.39
C PHE A 184 0.78 -56.19 -33.66
N ILE A 185 0.47 -55.43 -34.72
CA ILE A 185 -0.07 -55.89 -36.00
C ILE A 185 0.92 -55.56 -37.09
N ARG A 186 0.98 -56.36 -38.19
CA ARG A 186 1.71 -56.01 -39.42
C ARG A 186 0.97 -54.89 -40.15
N ILE A 187 1.70 -53.95 -40.73
CA ILE A 187 1.07 -52.90 -41.53
C ILE A 187 0.27 -53.48 -42.70
N GLU A 188 0.81 -54.50 -43.39
CA GLU A 188 0.09 -55.22 -44.44
C GLU A 188 -1.27 -55.75 -43.96
N ASP A 189 -1.31 -56.51 -42.86
CA ASP A 189 -2.51 -57.10 -42.31
C ASP A 189 -3.53 -56.04 -41.86
N TRP A 190 -3.05 -54.88 -41.40
CA TRP A 190 -3.91 -53.72 -40.98
C TRP A 190 -4.52 -53.03 -42.22
N LEU A 191 -3.70 -52.79 -43.30
CA LEU A 191 -4.17 -52.20 -44.57
C LEU A 191 -5.13 -53.10 -45.33
N ASP A 192 -4.98 -54.42 -45.25
CA ASP A 192 -5.93 -55.37 -45.84
C ASP A 192 -7.35 -55.23 -45.21
N GLN A 193 -7.41 -54.84 -43.91
CA GLN A 193 -8.65 -54.58 -43.20
C GLN A 193 -9.16 -53.17 -43.37
N HIS A 194 -8.28 -52.22 -43.67
CA HIS A 194 -8.56 -50.80 -43.85
C HIS A 194 -7.97 -50.32 -45.20
N PRO A 195 -8.59 -50.69 -46.35
CA PRO A 195 -8.03 -50.29 -47.63
C PRO A 195 -8.08 -48.77 -47.83
N VAL A 196 -7.07 -48.27 -48.55
CA VAL A 196 -6.93 -46.84 -48.85
C VAL A 196 -8.09 -46.40 -49.73
N ASP A 197 -8.97 -45.59 -49.17
CA ASP A 197 -10.08 -44.96 -49.91
C ASP A 197 -9.67 -43.57 -50.41
N LYS A 198 -9.53 -43.40 -51.73
CA LYS A 198 -9.12 -42.13 -52.35
C LYS A 198 -10.18 -41.04 -52.27
N GLU A 199 -11.41 -41.35 -51.91
CA GLU A 199 -12.51 -40.38 -51.74
C GLU A 199 -12.70 -39.91 -50.28
N LYS A 200 -12.06 -40.60 -49.34
CA LYS A 200 -12.12 -40.28 -47.92
C LYS A 200 -11.40 -38.96 -47.66
N LYS A 201 -12.11 -37.97 -47.12
CA LYS A 201 -11.51 -36.71 -46.69
C LYS A 201 -10.78 -36.91 -45.39
N PRO A 202 -9.51 -36.48 -45.24
CA PRO A 202 -8.75 -36.60 -43.96
C PRO A 202 -9.44 -35.87 -42.83
N SER A 203 -9.47 -36.47 -41.68
CA SER A 203 -9.98 -35.87 -40.44
C SER A 203 -8.82 -35.25 -39.65
N LYS A 204 -9.12 -34.34 -38.73
CA LYS A 204 -8.09 -33.75 -37.83
C LYS A 204 -7.50 -34.77 -36.83
N LYS A 205 -8.04 -35.99 -36.75
CA LYS A 205 -7.64 -37.04 -35.80
C LYS A 205 -7.14 -38.30 -36.51
N GLU A 206 -6.70 -38.13 -37.77
CA GLU A 206 -6.13 -39.24 -38.53
C GLU A 206 -4.81 -39.73 -37.88
N GLY A 207 -4.70 -41.07 -37.67
CA GLY A 207 -3.51 -41.66 -37.08
C GLY A 207 -3.46 -41.64 -35.53
N GLU A 208 -4.44 -41.00 -34.84
CA GLU A 208 -4.49 -40.96 -33.40
C GLU A 208 -4.64 -42.40 -32.84
N GLY A 209 -3.74 -42.81 -31.91
CA GLY A 209 -3.71 -44.16 -31.34
C GLY A 209 -2.94 -45.22 -32.13
N ILE A 210 -2.37 -44.86 -33.31
CA ILE A 210 -1.51 -45.75 -34.12
C ILE A 210 -0.05 -45.36 -33.84
N TYR A 211 0.79 -46.34 -33.56
CA TYR A 211 2.23 -46.17 -33.32
C TYR A 211 3.05 -47.05 -34.23
N LEU A 212 4.06 -46.51 -34.89
CA LEU A 212 5.06 -47.26 -35.61
C LEU A 212 5.98 -47.99 -34.63
N VAL A 213 6.29 -49.21 -34.88
CA VAL A 213 7.26 -49.99 -34.09
C VAL A 213 8.65 -49.81 -34.69
N ILE A 214 9.44 -48.94 -34.07
CA ILE A 214 10.77 -48.60 -34.56
C ILE A 214 11.77 -49.74 -34.27
N ASP A 215 11.84 -50.14 -32.98
CA ASP A 215 12.73 -51.24 -32.57
C ASP A 215 12.20 -52.00 -31.35
N ARG A 216 12.71 -53.22 -31.20
CA ARG A 216 12.43 -54.11 -30.05
C ARG A 216 13.76 -54.62 -29.50
N MET A 217 14.06 -54.29 -28.28
CA MET A 217 15.33 -54.58 -27.66
C MET A 217 15.17 -55.20 -26.26
N SER A 218 16.26 -55.64 -25.68
CA SER A 218 16.38 -56.01 -24.26
C SER A 218 17.49 -55.16 -23.63
N VAL A 219 17.27 -54.82 -22.35
CA VAL A 219 18.24 -54.05 -21.55
C VAL A 219 19.53 -54.86 -21.41
N GLU A 220 20.63 -54.30 -21.88
CA GLU A 220 21.99 -54.83 -21.75
C GLU A 220 22.96 -53.65 -21.57
N ASP A 221 23.88 -53.73 -20.62
CA ASP A 221 24.84 -52.64 -20.42
C ASP A 221 26.09 -52.86 -21.33
N SER A 222 25.87 -52.75 -22.64
CA SER A 222 26.90 -52.85 -23.66
C SER A 222 26.95 -51.56 -24.50
N LYS A 223 28.13 -51.25 -25.08
CA LYS A 223 28.27 -50.11 -25.99
C LYS A 223 27.42 -50.26 -27.24
N ASP A 224 27.34 -51.46 -27.78
CA ASP A 224 26.59 -51.74 -29.00
C ASP A 224 25.08 -51.53 -28.77
N MET A 225 24.57 -51.94 -27.61
CA MET A 225 23.17 -51.70 -27.25
C MET A 225 22.91 -50.22 -27.10
N ARG A 226 23.78 -49.50 -26.43
CA ARG A 226 23.60 -48.02 -26.27
C ARG A 226 23.62 -47.30 -27.60
N SER A 227 24.55 -47.63 -28.53
CA SER A 227 24.58 -47.05 -29.86
C SER A 227 23.30 -47.34 -30.65
N ARG A 228 22.84 -48.61 -30.65
CA ARG A 228 21.61 -48.99 -31.32
C ARG A 228 20.40 -48.31 -30.71
N LEU A 229 20.36 -48.16 -29.36
CA LEU A 229 19.29 -47.46 -28.68
C LEU A 229 19.25 -45.95 -29.06
N THR A 230 20.44 -45.32 -29.18
CA THR A 230 20.55 -43.96 -29.67
C THR A 230 19.97 -43.79 -31.06
N ASP A 231 20.40 -44.61 -32.00
CA ASP A 231 19.90 -44.57 -33.39
C ASP A 231 18.41 -44.81 -33.50
N SER A 232 17.88 -45.79 -32.71
CA SER A 232 16.45 -46.06 -32.67
C SER A 232 15.62 -44.97 -32.04
N CYS A 233 16.16 -44.27 -31.01
CA CYS A 233 15.49 -43.12 -30.40
C CYS A 233 15.47 -41.91 -31.34
N GLU A 234 16.58 -41.63 -32.02
CA GLU A 234 16.65 -40.58 -33.03
C GLU A 234 15.63 -40.80 -34.16
N THR A 235 15.57 -42.04 -34.63
CA THR A 235 14.59 -42.44 -35.67
C THR A 235 13.16 -42.26 -35.12
N ALA A 236 12.89 -42.71 -33.89
CA ALA A 236 11.55 -42.62 -33.31
C ALA A 236 11.11 -41.13 -33.11
N PHE A 237 12.02 -40.24 -32.68
CA PHE A 237 11.72 -38.83 -32.61
C PHE A 237 11.50 -38.18 -33.97
N TYR A 238 12.24 -38.63 -34.98
CA TYR A 238 12.08 -38.15 -36.37
C TYR A 238 10.71 -38.52 -36.93
N GLU A 239 10.34 -39.81 -36.88
CA GLU A 239 9.08 -40.32 -37.42
C GLU A 239 7.85 -39.84 -36.63
N GLY A 240 8.00 -39.69 -35.31
CA GLY A 240 6.93 -39.24 -34.46
C GLY A 240 6.82 -37.68 -34.35
N ASP A 241 7.44 -36.92 -35.25
CA ASP A 241 7.43 -35.45 -35.25
C ASP A 241 7.81 -34.87 -33.88
N GLY A 242 8.91 -35.37 -33.32
CA GLY A 242 9.46 -34.99 -32.03
C GLY A 242 8.92 -35.76 -30.84
N ASN A 243 8.01 -36.73 -31.05
CA ASN A 243 7.43 -37.54 -30.00
C ASN A 243 7.81 -39.00 -30.12
N MET A 244 8.05 -39.68 -29.00
CA MET A 244 8.26 -41.11 -28.97
C MET A 244 7.67 -41.73 -27.72
N GLN A 245 7.41 -43.06 -27.77
CA GLN A 245 6.94 -43.80 -26.63
C GLN A 245 7.84 -45.02 -26.37
N LEU A 246 8.31 -45.17 -25.17
CA LEU A 246 9.01 -46.35 -24.66
C LEU A 246 8.01 -47.27 -23.96
N MET A 247 7.88 -48.53 -24.44
CA MET A 247 7.01 -49.53 -23.85
C MET A 247 7.82 -50.64 -23.23
N ILE A 248 7.66 -50.91 -21.97
CA ILE A 248 8.30 -52.03 -21.24
C ILE A 248 7.42 -53.26 -21.27
N LEU A 249 7.99 -54.37 -21.68
CA LEU A 249 7.31 -55.66 -21.84
C LEU A 249 7.66 -56.62 -20.69
N PRO A 250 6.77 -57.52 -20.28
CA PRO A 250 5.42 -57.79 -20.84
C PRO A 250 4.31 -56.89 -20.27
N ALA A 251 4.61 -56.07 -19.26
CA ALA A 251 3.60 -55.28 -18.54
C ALA A 251 2.92 -54.19 -19.39
N LYS A 252 3.41 -53.94 -20.60
CA LYS A 252 2.96 -52.85 -21.50
C LYS A 252 2.95 -51.47 -20.82
N LEU A 253 3.91 -51.24 -19.89
CA LEU A 253 4.08 -49.95 -19.22
C LEU A 253 4.70 -48.97 -20.19
N THR A 254 4.04 -47.84 -20.43
CA THR A 254 4.43 -46.85 -21.45
C THR A 254 4.94 -45.59 -20.81
N TYR A 255 5.99 -45.01 -21.40
CA TYR A 255 6.56 -43.72 -21.06
C TYR A 255 6.64 -42.88 -22.32
N ASN A 256 6.10 -41.64 -22.25
CA ASN A 256 6.11 -40.71 -23.35
C ASN A 256 7.31 -39.78 -23.24
N PHE A 257 8.01 -39.54 -24.33
CA PHE A 257 9.12 -38.61 -24.44
C PHE A 257 8.84 -37.67 -25.61
N SER A 258 9.19 -36.39 -25.46
CA SER A 258 9.05 -35.40 -26.50
C SER A 258 10.28 -34.49 -26.55
N THR A 259 10.80 -34.26 -27.72
CA THR A 259 11.83 -33.23 -28.00
C THR A 259 11.22 -31.85 -28.04
N ARG A 260 9.88 -31.75 -28.05
CA ARG A 260 9.13 -30.50 -27.99
C ARG A 260 8.78 -30.16 -26.56
N PHE A 261 8.60 -28.89 -26.31
CA PHE A 261 8.14 -28.42 -24.98
C PHE A 261 6.61 -28.55 -24.89
N GLU A 262 6.16 -29.81 -24.82
CA GLU A 262 4.73 -30.18 -24.78
C GLU A 262 4.45 -31.35 -23.85
N ALA A 263 3.27 -31.36 -23.24
CA ALA A 263 2.75 -32.45 -22.43
C ALA A 263 1.22 -32.45 -22.49
N ASP A 264 0.57 -33.62 -22.36
CA ASP A 264 -0.89 -33.77 -22.33
C ASP A 264 -1.62 -33.11 -23.51
N GLY A 265 -0.97 -33.00 -24.68
CA GLY A 265 -1.51 -32.36 -25.88
C GLY A 265 -1.51 -30.83 -25.83
N ILE A 266 -0.86 -30.25 -24.85
CA ILE A 266 -0.67 -28.79 -24.70
C ILE A 266 0.78 -28.45 -25.04
N ARG A 267 0.97 -27.49 -25.97
CA ARG A 267 2.27 -26.92 -26.25
C ARG A 267 2.52 -25.77 -25.29
N PHE A 268 3.64 -25.80 -24.57
CA PHE A 268 4.03 -24.79 -23.60
C PHE A 268 5.03 -23.82 -24.20
N GLU A 269 5.07 -22.60 -23.64
CA GLU A 269 6.13 -21.64 -23.91
C GLU A 269 7.28 -21.87 -22.92
N GLU A 270 8.52 -21.79 -23.40
CA GLU A 270 9.70 -21.83 -22.51
C GLU A 270 9.69 -20.60 -21.57
N PRO A 271 10.01 -20.81 -20.29
CA PRO A 271 10.05 -19.72 -19.33
C PRO A 271 11.04 -18.63 -19.77
N ASN A 272 10.52 -17.41 -19.91
CA ASN A 272 11.31 -16.22 -20.22
C ASN A 272 10.86 -15.07 -19.31
N ASP A 273 11.67 -14.01 -19.19
CA ASP A 273 11.40 -12.93 -18.26
C ASP A 273 10.13 -12.11 -18.61
N ASN A 274 9.73 -12.05 -19.89
CA ASN A 274 8.51 -11.37 -20.33
C ASN A 274 7.24 -12.11 -19.92
N MET A 275 7.29 -13.46 -19.84
CA MET A 275 6.17 -14.28 -19.35
C MET A 275 5.73 -13.88 -17.94
N PHE A 276 6.66 -13.43 -17.10
CA PHE A 276 6.42 -13.02 -15.72
C PHE A 276 6.26 -11.51 -15.55
N SER A 277 6.17 -10.74 -16.65
CA SER A 277 5.98 -9.29 -16.59
C SER A 277 4.53 -8.91 -16.83
N PHE A 278 3.84 -8.42 -15.80
CA PHE A 278 2.49 -7.87 -15.96
C PHE A 278 2.45 -6.50 -16.68
N ASN A 279 3.61 -5.91 -16.98
CA ASN A 279 3.74 -4.71 -17.79
C ASN A 279 3.97 -5.03 -19.27
N SER A 280 4.30 -6.29 -19.61
CA SER A 280 4.45 -6.78 -20.97
C SER A 280 3.14 -7.43 -21.46
N PRO A 281 2.70 -7.19 -22.71
CA PRO A 281 1.55 -7.90 -23.28
C PRO A 281 1.73 -9.42 -23.33
N LEU A 282 2.97 -9.91 -23.34
CA LEU A 282 3.30 -11.33 -23.36
C LEU A 282 2.98 -12.02 -22.02
N GLY A 283 3.16 -11.31 -20.88
CA GLY A 283 2.92 -11.87 -19.54
C GLY A 283 1.66 -11.37 -18.86
N ALA A 284 1.11 -10.21 -19.28
CA ALA A 284 -0.07 -9.64 -18.67
C ALA A 284 -1.32 -10.48 -18.91
N CYS A 285 -2.18 -10.59 -17.92
CA CYS A 285 -3.50 -11.18 -18.07
C CYS A 285 -4.30 -10.42 -19.15
N PRO A 286 -4.83 -11.08 -20.19
CA PRO A 286 -5.52 -10.40 -21.29
C PRO A 286 -6.80 -9.68 -20.86
N THR A 287 -7.49 -10.16 -19.83
CA THR A 287 -8.75 -9.59 -19.35
C THR A 287 -8.57 -8.29 -18.56
N CYS A 288 -7.54 -8.19 -17.75
CA CYS A 288 -7.28 -7.00 -16.94
C CYS A 288 -6.02 -6.23 -17.36
N GLU A 289 -5.35 -6.64 -18.42
CA GLU A 289 -4.15 -5.98 -18.97
C GLU A 289 -3.06 -5.69 -17.91
N GLY A 290 -2.90 -6.60 -16.95
CA GLY A 290 -1.91 -6.46 -15.88
C GLY A 290 -2.35 -5.58 -14.70
N PHE A 291 -3.59 -5.10 -14.65
CA PHE A 291 -4.10 -4.33 -13.50
C PHE A 291 -4.54 -5.21 -12.32
N GLY A 292 -4.88 -6.47 -12.55
CA GLY A 292 -5.38 -7.40 -11.54
C GLY A 292 -6.83 -7.14 -11.12
N ARG A 293 -7.44 -6.06 -11.63
CA ARG A 293 -8.82 -5.64 -11.35
C ARG A 293 -9.50 -5.17 -12.61
N ILE A 294 -10.83 -5.34 -12.64
CA ILE A 294 -11.71 -4.86 -13.72
C ILE A 294 -12.88 -4.08 -13.15
N ILE A 295 -13.59 -3.36 -13.99
CA ILE A 295 -14.87 -2.77 -13.60
C ILE A 295 -15.94 -3.85 -13.73
N GLY A 296 -16.38 -4.38 -12.61
CA GLY A 296 -17.38 -5.44 -12.51
C GLY A 296 -18.48 -5.11 -11.50
N ILE A 297 -19.32 -6.11 -11.20
CA ILE A 297 -20.29 -5.99 -10.11
C ILE A 297 -19.56 -6.19 -8.79
N ASP A 298 -19.62 -5.20 -7.92
CA ASP A 298 -18.91 -5.22 -6.64
C ASP A 298 -19.79 -5.90 -5.57
N GLU A 299 -19.29 -7.00 -5.02
CA GLU A 299 -19.95 -7.74 -3.95
C GLU A 299 -20.34 -6.83 -2.78
N LYS A 300 -19.49 -5.90 -2.39
CA LYS A 300 -19.73 -4.96 -1.29
C LYS A 300 -20.89 -3.99 -1.56
N LEU A 301 -21.14 -3.67 -2.82
CA LEU A 301 -22.26 -2.84 -3.22
C LEU A 301 -23.57 -3.63 -3.32
N VAL A 302 -23.49 -4.93 -3.58
CA VAL A 302 -24.63 -5.86 -3.64
C VAL A 302 -25.02 -6.34 -2.25
N ILE A 303 -24.05 -6.74 -1.44
CA ILE A 303 -24.22 -7.17 -0.05
C ILE A 303 -23.72 -6.03 0.85
N THR A 304 -24.61 -5.12 1.17
CA THR A 304 -24.25 -3.91 1.91
C THR A 304 -24.15 -4.13 3.42
N ASP A 305 -24.85 -5.14 3.92
CA ASP A 305 -24.82 -5.56 5.31
C ASP A 305 -24.73 -7.09 5.37
N SER A 306 -23.55 -7.58 5.69
CA SER A 306 -23.29 -9.01 5.76
C SER A 306 -23.85 -9.67 7.03
N SER A 307 -24.33 -8.89 8.02
CA SER A 307 -25.00 -9.41 9.21
C SER A 307 -26.44 -9.86 8.93
N LEU A 308 -27.02 -9.38 7.82
CA LEU A 308 -28.35 -9.79 7.40
C LEU A 308 -28.29 -11.14 6.67
N SER A 309 -29.37 -11.91 6.81
CA SER A 309 -29.61 -13.11 6.02
C SER A 309 -30.23 -12.77 4.65
N VAL A 310 -30.35 -13.75 3.76
CA VAL A 310 -31.05 -13.55 2.49
C VAL A 310 -32.52 -13.22 2.73
N TYR A 311 -33.13 -13.88 3.73
CA TYR A 311 -34.52 -13.62 4.14
C TYR A 311 -34.69 -12.20 4.66
N ASP A 312 -33.76 -11.70 5.46
CA ASP A 312 -33.78 -10.33 6.00
C ASP A 312 -33.39 -9.26 4.98
N GLY A 313 -32.97 -9.67 3.77
CA GLY A 313 -32.69 -8.78 2.66
C GLY A 313 -31.22 -8.34 2.56
N CYS A 314 -30.25 -9.22 2.78
CA CYS A 314 -28.84 -8.88 2.59
C CYS A 314 -28.49 -8.47 1.15
N VAL A 315 -29.27 -8.92 0.14
CA VAL A 315 -29.05 -8.61 -1.28
C VAL A 315 -29.71 -7.29 -1.66
N GLN A 316 -28.96 -6.21 -1.65
CA GLN A 316 -29.48 -4.84 -1.86
C GLN A 316 -30.17 -4.62 -3.21
N CYS A 317 -29.70 -5.28 -4.26
CA CYS A 317 -30.27 -5.13 -5.60
C CYS A 317 -31.66 -5.77 -5.76
N TRP A 318 -32.08 -6.61 -4.83
CA TRP A 318 -33.41 -7.24 -4.79
C TRP A 318 -34.44 -6.44 -3.99
N HIS A 319 -34.06 -5.25 -3.47
CA HIS A 319 -34.98 -4.37 -2.74
C HIS A 319 -35.85 -3.55 -3.69
N GLY A 320 -37.02 -3.14 -3.18
CA GLY A 320 -38.04 -2.31 -3.88
C GLY A 320 -39.12 -3.14 -4.56
N ASP A 321 -40.33 -2.55 -4.73
CA ASP A 321 -41.57 -3.22 -5.13
C ASP A 321 -41.44 -4.10 -6.39
N LYS A 322 -40.60 -3.70 -7.36
CA LYS A 322 -40.40 -4.43 -8.60
C LYS A 322 -39.35 -5.53 -8.54
N MET A 323 -38.43 -5.46 -7.56
CA MET A 323 -37.25 -6.37 -7.50
C MET A 323 -37.36 -7.39 -6.37
N ILE A 324 -38.28 -7.18 -5.42
CA ILE A 324 -38.48 -8.07 -4.28
C ILE A 324 -38.83 -9.50 -4.69
N TRP A 325 -39.44 -9.64 -5.87
CA TRP A 325 -39.75 -10.95 -6.47
C TRP A 325 -38.51 -11.87 -6.53
N TRP A 326 -37.32 -11.31 -6.81
CA TRP A 326 -36.08 -12.11 -6.87
C TRP A 326 -35.74 -12.75 -5.52
N LYS A 327 -35.90 -11.99 -4.43
CA LYS A 327 -35.70 -12.47 -3.08
C LYS A 327 -36.70 -13.57 -2.73
N ASP A 328 -37.96 -13.29 -2.95
CA ASP A 328 -39.06 -14.20 -2.58
C ASP A 328 -38.96 -15.52 -3.38
N GLU A 329 -38.68 -15.43 -4.67
CA GLU A 329 -38.51 -16.59 -5.54
C GLU A 329 -37.23 -17.37 -5.20
N PHE A 330 -36.11 -16.70 -4.88
CA PHE A 330 -34.91 -17.38 -4.41
C PHE A 330 -35.20 -18.15 -3.11
N CYS A 331 -35.82 -17.51 -2.13
CA CYS A 331 -36.16 -18.16 -0.86
C CYS A 331 -37.10 -19.36 -1.06
N ARG A 332 -38.02 -19.28 -2.01
CA ARG A 332 -38.92 -20.39 -2.34
C ARG A 332 -38.16 -21.58 -2.97
N ARG A 333 -37.23 -21.31 -3.87
CA ARG A 333 -36.41 -22.35 -4.55
C ARG A 333 -35.35 -22.94 -3.63
N ALA A 334 -34.81 -22.13 -2.73
CA ALA A 334 -33.76 -22.51 -1.77
C ALA A 334 -34.12 -23.72 -0.88
N ALA A 335 -35.43 -23.93 -0.62
CA ALA A 335 -35.90 -25.06 0.17
C ALA A 335 -35.56 -26.45 -0.46
N LYS A 336 -35.46 -26.51 -1.81
CA LYS A 336 -35.14 -27.77 -2.50
C LYS A 336 -33.68 -28.20 -2.32
N ASP A 337 -32.78 -27.22 -2.17
CA ASP A 337 -31.34 -27.46 -2.03
C ASP A 337 -30.85 -27.30 -0.57
N ASN A 338 -31.76 -27.20 0.40
CA ASN A 338 -31.48 -26.96 1.81
C ASN A 338 -30.58 -25.76 2.07
N PHE A 339 -30.71 -24.71 1.26
CA PHE A 339 -29.92 -23.48 1.42
C PHE A 339 -30.39 -22.71 2.68
N PRO A 340 -29.46 -22.28 3.58
CA PRO A 340 -29.81 -21.68 4.87
C PRO A 340 -30.21 -20.18 4.72
N ILE A 341 -31.45 -19.90 4.30
CA ILE A 341 -31.94 -18.54 4.01
C ILE A 341 -31.93 -17.59 5.23
N PHE A 342 -31.93 -18.08 6.45
CA PHE A 342 -31.93 -17.31 7.71
C PHE A 342 -30.50 -17.10 8.27
N LYS A 343 -29.50 -17.71 7.66
CA LYS A 343 -28.11 -17.58 8.10
C LYS A 343 -27.52 -16.27 7.62
N PRO A 344 -26.84 -15.47 8.49
CA PRO A 344 -26.16 -14.24 8.08
C PRO A 344 -25.18 -14.48 6.94
N TYR A 345 -25.09 -13.52 6.01
CA TYR A 345 -24.23 -13.67 4.84
C TYR A 345 -22.76 -13.97 5.18
N TYR A 346 -22.21 -13.33 6.24
CA TYR A 346 -20.82 -13.57 6.66
C TYR A 346 -20.55 -14.99 7.15
N GLU A 347 -21.59 -15.72 7.64
CA GLU A 347 -21.49 -17.10 8.10
C GLU A 347 -21.66 -18.13 6.97
N LEU A 348 -22.14 -17.71 5.80
CA LEU A 348 -22.30 -18.60 4.63
C LEU A 348 -20.94 -19.17 4.20
N THR A 349 -20.89 -20.45 3.91
CA THR A 349 -19.74 -21.12 3.33
C THR A 349 -19.46 -20.62 1.91
N LYS A 350 -18.29 -20.94 1.37
CA LYS A 350 -17.95 -20.55 -0.01
C LYS A 350 -18.94 -21.13 -1.02
N ASP A 351 -19.37 -22.36 -0.84
CA ASP A 351 -20.33 -23.05 -1.73
C ASP A 351 -21.74 -22.45 -1.62
N GLU A 352 -22.16 -22.07 -0.39
CA GLU A 352 -23.42 -21.36 -0.16
C GLU A 352 -23.39 -19.95 -0.80
N LYS A 353 -22.29 -19.21 -0.65
CA LYS A 353 -22.11 -17.91 -1.35
C LYS A 353 -22.13 -18.09 -2.86
N GLU A 354 -21.44 -19.10 -3.39
CA GLU A 354 -21.46 -19.39 -4.82
C GLU A 354 -22.86 -19.73 -5.32
N SER A 355 -23.66 -20.44 -4.54
CA SER A 355 -25.05 -20.75 -4.87
C SER A 355 -25.93 -19.51 -4.94
N LEU A 356 -25.75 -18.53 -4.05
CA LEU A 356 -26.45 -17.26 -4.09
C LEU A 356 -26.04 -16.40 -5.31
N TRP A 357 -24.77 -16.44 -5.70
CA TRP A 357 -24.25 -15.67 -6.85
C TRP A 357 -24.54 -16.34 -8.18
N LYS A 358 -24.27 -17.64 -8.36
CA LYS A 358 -24.30 -18.34 -9.67
C LYS A 358 -25.53 -19.23 -9.87
N GLY A 359 -26.33 -19.42 -8.84
CA GLY A 359 -27.52 -20.29 -8.85
C GLY A 359 -27.37 -21.51 -7.94
N LEU A 360 -28.51 -21.96 -7.42
CA LEU A 360 -28.62 -23.12 -6.57
C LEU A 360 -28.10 -24.39 -7.27
N PRO A 361 -27.62 -25.41 -6.55
CA PRO A 361 -27.13 -26.66 -7.16
C PRO A 361 -28.07 -27.29 -8.16
N SER A 362 -29.40 -27.28 -7.87
CA SER A 362 -30.43 -27.75 -8.78
C SER A 362 -30.58 -26.92 -10.06
N GLU A 363 -30.16 -25.67 -10.05
CA GLU A 363 -30.27 -24.72 -11.16
C GLU A 363 -29.01 -24.62 -12.02
N ARG A 364 -27.85 -25.09 -11.56
CA ARG A 364 -26.55 -24.90 -12.25
C ARG A 364 -26.51 -25.42 -13.69
N LYS A 365 -27.37 -26.40 -14.04
CA LYS A 365 -27.50 -26.94 -15.39
C LYS A 365 -28.49 -26.19 -16.28
N MET A 366 -29.28 -25.27 -15.71
CA MET A 366 -30.24 -24.46 -16.43
C MET A 366 -29.55 -23.30 -17.14
N ASP A 367 -30.22 -22.69 -18.11
CA ASP A 367 -29.78 -21.41 -18.69
C ASP A 367 -29.74 -20.32 -17.62
N ILE A 368 -28.85 -19.33 -17.79
CA ILE A 368 -28.70 -18.24 -16.84
C ILE A 368 -29.99 -17.45 -16.64
N HIS A 369 -30.84 -17.37 -17.66
CA HIS A 369 -32.13 -16.67 -17.61
C HIS A 369 -33.20 -17.40 -16.77
N ASP A 370 -33.06 -18.71 -16.60
CA ASP A 370 -33.99 -19.55 -15.83
C ASP A 370 -33.60 -19.67 -14.36
N ARG A 371 -32.36 -19.25 -14.03
CA ARG A 371 -31.86 -19.25 -12.64
C ARG A 371 -32.37 -18.03 -11.88
N VAL A 372 -32.53 -18.20 -10.58
CA VAL A 372 -32.82 -17.09 -9.67
C VAL A 372 -31.61 -16.86 -8.76
N CYS A 373 -30.70 -16.00 -9.21
CA CYS A 373 -29.46 -15.70 -8.49
C CYS A 373 -29.00 -14.28 -8.81
N ILE A 374 -27.94 -13.80 -8.15
CA ILE A 374 -27.42 -12.45 -8.35
C ILE A 374 -26.91 -12.24 -9.79
N ASP A 375 -26.19 -13.23 -10.35
CA ASP A 375 -25.67 -13.13 -11.72
C ASP A 375 -26.78 -13.05 -12.78
N SER A 376 -27.86 -13.83 -12.63
CA SER A 376 -29.05 -13.77 -13.51
C SER A 376 -29.73 -12.41 -13.42
N PHE A 377 -29.85 -11.87 -12.22
CA PHE A 377 -30.39 -10.53 -12.03
C PHE A 377 -29.58 -9.47 -12.80
N PHE A 378 -28.24 -9.49 -12.67
CA PHE A 378 -27.41 -8.53 -13.40
C PHE A 378 -27.35 -8.81 -14.91
N GLN A 379 -27.53 -10.05 -15.33
CA GLN A 379 -27.69 -10.37 -16.75
C GLN A 379 -28.97 -9.73 -17.32
N MET A 380 -30.09 -9.86 -16.64
CA MET A 380 -31.35 -9.19 -16.99
C MET A 380 -31.15 -7.67 -17.02
N VAL A 381 -30.44 -7.08 -16.04
CA VAL A 381 -30.17 -5.63 -16.02
C VAL A 381 -29.31 -5.21 -17.20
N LYS A 382 -28.30 -5.98 -17.57
CA LYS A 382 -27.41 -5.72 -18.73
C LYS A 382 -28.18 -5.76 -20.05
N GLU A 383 -29.09 -6.68 -20.24
CA GLU A 383 -29.92 -6.80 -21.45
C GLU A 383 -30.89 -5.64 -21.62
N ASN A 384 -31.35 -5.08 -20.49
CA ASN A 384 -32.26 -3.95 -20.48
C ASN A 384 -31.60 -2.57 -20.40
N GLN A 385 -30.29 -2.47 -20.68
CA GLN A 385 -29.54 -1.20 -20.59
C GLN A 385 -30.02 -0.09 -21.53
N TYR A 386 -30.81 -0.42 -22.56
CA TYR A 386 -31.44 0.59 -23.41
C TYR A 386 -32.38 1.49 -22.61
N LYS A 387 -32.92 1.07 -21.47
CA LYS A 387 -33.72 1.88 -20.54
C LYS A 387 -32.81 2.57 -19.50
N ILE A 388 -32.99 3.88 -19.33
CA ILE A 388 -32.19 4.72 -18.42
C ILE A 388 -32.14 4.15 -16.99
N GLN A 389 -33.27 3.65 -16.47
CA GLN A 389 -33.36 3.10 -15.11
C GLN A 389 -32.42 1.92 -14.87
N TYR A 390 -32.25 1.02 -15.84
CA TYR A 390 -31.33 -0.14 -15.71
C TYR A 390 -29.87 0.27 -15.86
N ARG A 391 -29.55 1.30 -16.68
CA ARG A 391 -28.21 1.88 -16.74
C ARG A 391 -27.80 2.50 -15.39
N VAL A 392 -28.69 3.28 -14.77
CA VAL A 392 -28.47 3.87 -13.45
C VAL A 392 -28.33 2.77 -12.39
N MET A 393 -29.17 1.73 -12.44
CA MET A 393 -29.10 0.59 -11.54
C MET A 393 -27.72 -0.11 -11.66
N LEU A 394 -27.32 -0.46 -12.89
CA LEU A 394 -26.03 -1.11 -13.13
C LEU A 394 -24.85 -0.27 -12.63
N SER A 395 -24.90 1.05 -12.85
CA SER A 395 -23.87 2.00 -12.41
C SER A 395 -23.71 2.03 -10.88
N ARG A 396 -24.80 1.82 -10.11
CA ARG A 396 -24.74 1.78 -8.63
C ARG A 396 -23.98 0.58 -8.07
N TYR A 397 -24.00 -0.53 -8.80
CA TYR A 397 -23.39 -1.79 -8.34
C TYR A 397 -22.06 -2.09 -9.04
N ARG A 398 -21.59 -1.21 -9.94
CA ARG A 398 -20.26 -1.32 -10.56
C ARG A 398 -19.19 -0.73 -9.67
N GLY A 399 -18.13 -1.52 -9.48
CA GLY A 399 -16.93 -1.13 -8.74
C GLY A 399 -15.68 -1.77 -9.34
N LYS A 400 -14.53 -1.51 -8.72
CA LYS A 400 -13.26 -2.17 -9.05
C LYS A 400 -13.23 -3.54 -8.37
N THR A 401 -13.52 -4.58 -9.13
CA THR A 401 -13.52 -5.97 -8.67
C THR A 401 -12.23 -6.68 -9.04
N VAL A 402 -11.90 -7.76 -8.34
CA VAL A 402 -10.78 -8.63 -8.68
C VAL A 402 -11.05 -9.26 -10.06
N CYS A 403 -10.03 -9.32 -10.91
CA CYS A 403 -10.17 -9.95 -12.23
C CYS A 403 -10.56 -11.42 -12.08
N PRO A 404 -11.61 -11.91 -12.77
CA PRO A 404 -12.08 -13.29 -12.65
C PRO A 404 -11.10 -14.32 -13.22
N ASP A 405 -10.23 -13.93 -14.17
CA ASP A 405 -9.30 -14.85 -14.82
C ASP A 405 -7.99 -15.00 -14.06
N CYS A 406 -7.37 -13.88 -13.68
CA CYS A 406 -6.10 -13.93 -12.96
C CYS A 406 -6.24 -13.86 -11.43
N HIS A 407 -7.45 -13.69 -10.89
CA HIS A 407 -7.71 -13.58 -9.46
C HIS A 407 -6.80 -12.57 -8.72
N GLY A 408 -6.42 -11.48 -9.41
CA GLY A 408 -5.57 -10.43 -8.86
C GLY A 408 -4.06 -10.64 -9.06
N THR A 409 -3.62 -11.76 -9.61
CA THR A 409 -2.19 -12.06 -9.85
C THR A 409 -1.58 -11.22 -10.97
N LYS A 410 -2.40 -10.60 -11.83
CA LYS A 410 -2.02 -9.74 -12.96
C LYS A 410 -1.40 -10.46 -14.15
N LEU A 411 -0.96 -11.71 -14.00
CA LEU A 411 -0.29 -12.50 -15.01
C LEU A 411 -1.26 -13.43 -15.74
N LYS A 412 -0.84 -13.92 -16.92
CA LYS A 412 -1.49 -15.02 -17.61
C LYS A 412 -1.44 -16.31 -16.79
N LYS A 413 -2.36 -17.25 -17.05
CA LYS A 413 -2.40 -18.53 -16.34
C LYS A 413 -1.14 -19.35 -16.52
N GLU A 414 -0.53 -19.28 -17.68
CA GLU A 414 0.69 -20.00 -18.07
C GLU A 414 1.85 -19.69 -17.11
N ALA A 415 1.97 -18.46 -16.63
CA ALA A 415 2.97 -18.08 -15.65
C ALA A 415 2.84 -18.85 -14.31
N SER A 416 1.65 -19.34 -13.96
CA SER A 416 1.40 -20.14 -12.74
C SER A 416 1.82 -21.61 -12.89
N TRP A 417 2.04 -22.06 -14.10
CA TRP A 417 2.51 -23.43 -14.37
C TRP A 417 4.00 -23.59 -14.13
N VAL A 418 4.74 -22.49 -14.16
CA VAL A 418 6.18 -22.45 -13.87
C VAL A 418 6.40 -22.35 -12.37
N LYS A 419 7.15 -23.28 -11.79
CA LYS A 419 7.36 -23.37 -10.34
C LYS A 419 8.85 -23.49 -9.98
N ILE A 420 9.19 -22.94 -8.82
CA ILE A 420 10.47 -23.18 -8.14
C ILE A 420 10.13 -23.71 -6.74
N GLY A 421 10.71 -24.84 -6.33
CA GLY A 421 10.39 -25.45 -5.03
C GLY A 421 8.90 -25.66 -4.79
N GLY A 422 8.15 -25.99 -5.86
CA GLY A 422 6.70 -26.25 -5.83
C GLY A 422 5.80 -25.01 -5.79
N LYS A 423 6.36 -23.78 -5.84
CA LYS A 423 5.63 -22.50 -5.80
C LYS A 423 5.74 -21.75 -7.12
N ALA A 424 4.62 -21.20 -7.61
CA ALA A 424 4.61 -20.26 -8.72
C ALA A 424 5.01 -18.84 -8.24
N ILE A 425 5.42 -17.96 -9.16
CA ILE A 425 5.72 -16.57 -8.82
C ILE A 425 4.50 -15.86 -8.21
N THR A 426 3.30 -16.20 -8.66
CA THR A 426 2.03 -15.67 -8.16
C THR A 426 1.78 -16.04 -6.69
N ASP A 427 2.18 -17.24 -6.27
CA ASP A 427 2.07 -17.68 -4.89
C ASP A 427 3.04 -16.90 -3.99
N LEU A 428 4.27 -16.65 -4.49
CA LEU A 428 5.31 -15.96 -3.72
C LEU A 428 4.97 -14.48 -3.49
N VAL A 429 4.42 -13.80 -4.48
CA VAL A 429 4.12 -12.36 -4.35
C VAL A 429 2.94 -12.06 -3.42
N ASP A 430 2.08 -13.04 -3.19
CA ASP A 430 0.95 -12.92 -2.26
C ASP A 430 1.29 -13.39 -0.83
N MET A 431 2.48 -13.95 -0.63
CA MET A 431 2.96 -14.29 0.71
C MET A 431 3.37 -13.03 1.49
N PRO A 432 3.11 -12.98 2.81
CA PRO A 432 3.77 -12.03 3.70
C PRO A 432 5.30 -12.13 3.58
N ILE A 433 6.00 -10.98 3.59
CA ILE A 433 7.45 -10.92 3.41
C ILE A 433 8.21 -11.81 4.42
N ILE A 434 7.72 -11.90 5.65
CA ILE A 434 8.30 -12.77 6.67
C ILE A 434 8.27 -14.24 6.24
N ASN A 435 7.15 -14.72 5.72
CA ASN A 435 6.99 -16.11 5.26
C ASN A 435 7.78 -16.35 3.96
N LEU A 436 7.83 -15.34 3.08
CA LEU A 436 8.60 -15.38 1.85
C LEU A 436 10.09 -15.54 2.14
N LYS A 437 10.64 -14.78 3.11
CA LYS A 437 12.05 -14.92 3.53
C LYS A 437 12.34 -16.30 4.08
N GLU A 438 11.47 -16.82 4.97
CA GLU A 438 11.61 -18.18 5.50
C GLU A 438 11.58 -19.24 4.39
N TRP A 439 10.73 -19.06 3.37
CA TRP A 439 10.67 -19.97 2.24
C TRP A 439 11.97 -19.96 1.44
N PHE A 440 12.53 -18.77 1.14
CA PHE A 440 13.82 -18.66 0.45
C PHE A 440 14.99 -19.24 1.25
N ASP A 441 14.94 -19.19 2.58
CA ASP A 441 15.99 -19.75 3.42
C ASP A 441 15.93 -21.28 3.51
N LYS A 442 14.73 -21.86 3.36
CA LYS A 442 14.50 -23.32 3.36
C LYS A 442 14.56 -23.94 1.95
N LEU A 443 14.64 -23.14 0.89
CA LEU A 443 14.62 -23.60 -0.49
C LEU A 443 15.85 -24.44 -0.80
N LYS A 444 15.63 -25.65 -1.28
CA LYS A 444 16.68 -26.56 -1.74
C LYS A 444 16.74 -26.52 -3.27
N LEU A 445 17.88 -26.19 -3.81
CA LEU A 445 18.18 -26.13 -5.23
C LEU A 445 19.27 -27.16 -5.56
N THR A 446 19.30 -27.65 -6.77
CA THR A 446 20.40 -28.46 -7.30
C THR A 446 21.68 -27.61 -7.41
N ASP A 447 22.86 -28.24 -7.51
CA ASP A 447 24.13 -27.54 -7.59
C ASP A 447 24.18 -26.58 -8.80
N HIS A 448 23.65 -27.01 -9.94
CA HIS A 448 23.52 -26.18 -11.14
C HIS A 448 22.59 -24.98 -10.93
N GLU A 449 21.40 -25.20 -10.36
CA GLU A 449 20.45 -24.13 -10.05
C GLU A 449 21.03 -23.12 -9.06
N GLN A 450 21.80 -23.60 -8.07
CA GLN A 450 22.50 -22.74 -7.11
C GLN A 450 23.53 -21.83 -7.78
N GLU A 451 24.34 -22.39 -8.71
CA GLU A 451 25.36 -21.62 -9.42
C GLU A 451 24.73 -20.55 -10.31
N VAL A 452 23.72 -20.92 -11.10
CA VAL A 452 23.00 -20.01 -12.02
C VAL A 452 22.26 -18.91 -11.26
N SER A 453 21.67 -19.21 -10.10
CA SER A 453 20.83 -18.28 -9.35
C SER A 453 21.56 -17.52 -8.23
N LYS A 454 22.83 -17.83 -7.94
CA LYS A 454 23.58 -17.34 -6.77
C LYS A 454 23.46 -15.82 -6.55
N ARG A 455 23.70 -15.02 -7.58
CA ARG A 455 23.61 -13.56 -7.47
C ARG A 455 22.18 -13.09 -7.23
N LEU A 456 21.21 -13.65 -7.96
CA LEU A 456 19.79 -13.29 -7.83
C LEU A 456 19.27 -13.63 -6.43
N MET A 457 19.62 -14.82 -5.92
CA MET A 457 19.24 -15.28 -4.59
C MET A 457 19.80 -14.39 -3.47
N THR A 458 21.05 -13.94 -3.62
CA THR A 458 21.68 -13.02 -2.68
C THR A 458 20.95 -11.68 -2.63
N GLU A 459 20.63 -11.08 -3.79
CA GLU A 459 19.92 -9.82 -3.88
C GLU A 459 18.50 -9.92 -3.31
N VAL A 460 17.75 -10.97 -3.67
CA VAL A 460 16.40 -11.19 -3.12
C VAL A 460 16.44 -11.33 -1.60
N LYS A 461 17.33 -12.17 -1.07
CA LYS A 461 17.44 -12.41 0.39
C LYS A 461 17.84 -11.15 1.16
N ASN A 462 18.75 -10.35 0.63
CA ASN A 462 19.18 -9.11 1.26
C ASN A 462 18.04 -8.08 1.28
N ARG A 463 17.36 -7.87 0.16
CA ARG A 463 16.24 -6.93 0.07
C ARG A 463 15.05 -7.34 0.95
N LEU A 464 14.75 -8.65 1.01
CA LEU A 464 13.74 -9.17 1.94
C LEU A 464 14.15 -8.94 3.41
N GLN A 465 15.43 -9.11 3.73
CA GLN A 465 15.96 -8.84 5.08
C GLN A 465 15.80 -7.36 5.44
N PHE A 466 16.18 -6.44 4.56
CA PHE A 466 15.97 -5.00 4.79
C PHE A 466 14.50 -4.63 5.04
N LEU A 467 13.57 -5.25 4.32
CA LEU A 467 12.13 -5.03 4.56
C LEU A 467 11.70 -5.53 5.95
N LEU A 468 12.28 -6.63 6.43
CA LEU A 468 12.03 -7.13 7.78
C LEU A 468 12.64 -6.21 8.85
N ASP A 469 13.82 -5.68 8.61
CA ASP A 469 14.54 -4.80 9.54
C ASP A 469 13.84 -3.45 9.73
N VAL A 470 13.14 -2.97 8.69
CA VAL A 470 12.28 -1.77 8.81
C VAL A 470 10.85 -2.07 9.28
N GLY A 471 10.56 -3.31 9.70
CA GLY A 471 9.25 -3.68 10.27
C GLY A 471 8.13 -3.88 9.25
N LEU A 472 8.43 -4.14 7.98
CA LEU A 472 7.43 -4.33 6.90
C LEU A 472 7.13 -5.81 6.59
N GLY A 473 7.46 -6.73 7.49
CA GLY A 473 7.31 -8.17 7.31
C GLY A 473 5.88 -8.66 7.07
N TYR A 474 4.88 -7.89 7.46
CA TYR A 474 3.46 -8.20 7.26
C TYR A 474 2.94 -7.85 5.85
N LEU A 475 3.67 -7.06 5.07
CA LEU A 475 3.28 -6.71 3.70
C LEU A 475 3.47 -7.90 2.75
N THR A 476 2.76 -7.85 1.62
CA THR A 476 2.96 -8.76 0.47
C THR A 476 3.57 -7.98 -0.69
N LEU A 477 4.34 -8.65 -1.55
CA LEU A 477 4.95 -8.01 -2.72
C LEU A 477 3.90 -7.53 -3.74
N ASN A 478 2.74 -8.16 -3.80
CA ASN A 478 1.64 -7.79 -4.70
C ASN A 478 0.81 -6.59 -4.21
N ARG A 479 1.01 -6.13 -2.97
CA ARG A 479 0.28 -4.97 -2.43
C ARG A 479 0.56 -3.72 -3.27
N GLN A 480 -0.50 -3.02 -3.67
CA GLN A 480 -0.39 -1.82 -4.51
C GLN A 480 0.25 -0.65 -3.74
N SER A 481 1.18 0.05 -4.38
CA SER A 481 1.91 1.17 -3.77
C SER A 481 1.01 2.32 -3.34
N ASN A 482 -0.10 2.57 -4.07
CA ASN A 482 -1.08 3.61 -3.72
C ASN A 482 -1.96 3.28 -2.51
N SER A 483 -1.88 2.05 -1.99
CA SER A 483 -2.61 1.60 -0.79
C SER A 483 -1.75 1.67 0.48
N LEU A 484 -0.49 2.06 0.34
CA LEU A 484 0.46 2.18 1.44
C LEU A 484 0.25 3.49 2.20
N SER A 485 0.51 3.48 3.50
CA SER A 485 0.63 4.70 4.29
C SER A 485 1.91 5.46 3.91
N GLY A 486 1.99 6.74 4.27
CA GLY A 486 3.18 7.56 4.04
C GLY A 486 4.43 6.94 4.66
N GLY A 487 4.35 6.47 5.90
CA GLY A 487 5.45 5.81 6.59
C GLY A 487 5.84 4.46 5.97
N GLU A 488 4.88 3.64 5.50
CA GLU A 488 5.19 2.40 4.77
C GLU A 488 5.95 2.70 3.47
N SER A 489 5.50 3.69 2.70
CA SER A 489 6.16 4.12 1.45
C SER A 489 7.59 4.61 1.72
N GLN A 490 7.78 5.41 2.75
CA GLN A 490 9.08 5.94 3.14
C GLN A 490 10.06 4.82 3.53
N ARG A 491 9.61 3.84 4.31
CA ARG A 491 10.44 2.68 4.70
C ARG A 491 10.81 1.80 3.50
N ILE A 492 9.90 1.63 2.54
CA ILE A 492 10.21 0.94 1.27
C ILE A 492 11.33 1.68 0.53
N ASN A 493 11.29 3.00 0.45
CA ASN A 493 12.34 3.80 -0.19
C ASN A 493 13.68 3.69 0.57
N LEU A 494 13.64 3.67 1.89
CA LEU A 494 14.83 3.45 2.71
C LEU A 494 15.49 2.11 2.39
N THR A 495 14.69 1.03 2.26
CA THR A 495 15.24 -0.30 1.90
C THR A 495 15.87 -0.33 0.52
N THR A 496 15.28 0.38 -0.44
CA THR A 496 15.84 0.50 -1.80
C THR A 496 17.16 1.26 -1.79
N SER A 497 17.25 2.31 -0.98
CA SER A 497 18.48 3.10 -0.80
C SER A 497 19.61 2.28 -0.14
N LEU A 498 19.29 1.44 0.85
CA LEU A 498 20.23 0.50 1.47
C LEU A 498 20.75 -0.52 0.45
N GLY A 499 19.87 -1.04 -0.40
CA GLY A 499 20.27 -1.98 -1.46
C GLY A 499 21.20 -1.39 -2.52
N SER A 500 21.25 -0.04 -2.68
CA SER A 500 22.15 0.63 -3.62
C SER A 500 23.62 0.69 -3.18
N SER A 501 23.91 0.38 -1.91
CA SER A 501 25.28 0.36 -1.34
C SER A 501 26.11 1.63 -1.61
N LEU A 502 25.46 2.80 -1.68
CA LEU A 502 26.16 4.07 -1.88
C LEU A 502 26.94 4.44 -0.62
N VAL A 503 28.18 4.88 -0.81
CA VAL A 503 29.11 5.23 0.26
C VAL A 503 29.50 6.72 0.14
N GLY A 504 29.68 7.39 1.29
CA GLY A 504 30.09 8.79 1.32
C GLY A 504 29.02 9.77 0.85
N SER A 505 27.76 9.39 0.95
CA SER A 505 26.59 10.18 0.59
C SER A 505 25.94 10.82 1.83
N LEU A 506 25.10 11.85 1.59
CA LEU A 506 24.24 12.46 2.60
C LEU A 506 22.82 11.95 2.44
N TYR A 507 22.32 11.22 3.43
CA TYR A 507 20.93 10.80 3.50
C TYR A 507 20.14 11.74 4.40
N ILE A 508 19.03 12.25 3.90
CA ILE A 508 18.11 13.12 4.63
C ILE A 508 16.74 12.47 4.68
N LEU A 509 16.25 12.17 5.88
CA LEU A 509 14.99 11.49 6.12
C LEU A 509 14.02 12.42 6.86
N ASP A 510 12.75 12.42 6.45
CA ASP A 510 11.68 13.21 7.06
C ASP A 510 10.82 12.32 7.95
N GLU A 511 10.96 12.48 9.26
CA GLU A 511 10.17 11.79 10.29
C GLU A 511 10.01 10.26 10.03
N PRO A 512 11.11 9.48 9.92
CA PRO A 512 11.03 8.08 9.56
C PRO A 512 10.35 7.19 10.62
N SER A 513 10.15 7.67 11.85
CA SER A 513 9.44 6.96 12.93
C SER A 513 7.91 7.01 12.84
N ILE A 514 7.35 7.76 11.88
CA ILE A 514 5.89 7.94 11.79
C ILE A 514 5.14 6.61 11.74
N GLY A 515 4.12 6.49 12.61
CA GLY A 515 3.25 5.32 12.68
C GLY A 515 3.96 4.06 13.15
N LEU A 516 5.16 4.18 13.72
CA LEU A 516 5.89 3.08 14.32
C LEU A 516 5.54 2.92 15.80
N HIS A 517 5.46 1.67 16.20
CA HIS A 517 5.52 1.29 17.61
C HIS A 517 6.98 1.31 18.08
N SER A 518 7.26 1.61 19.36
CA SER A 518 8.63 1.68 19.91
C SER A 518 9.50 0.46 19.57
N ARG A 519 8.94 -0.75 19.54
CA ARG A 519 9.65 -1.96 19.06
C ARG A 519 10.18 -1.82 17.63
N ASP A 520 9.40 -1.21 16.75
CA ASP A 520 9.77 -1.07 15.34
C ASP A 520 10.70 0.13 15.16
N THR A 521 10.62 1.14 16.05
CA THR A 521 11.57 2.27 16.13
C THR A 521 12.99 1.77 16.47
N ASP A 522 13.14 0.82 17.41
CA ASP A 522 14.43 0.20 17.72
C ASP A 522 15.08 -0.44 16.48
N ARG A 523 14.29 -1.13 15.67
CA ARG A 523 14.77 -1.73 14.41
C ARG A 523 15.21 -0.66 13.40
N LEU A 524 14.40 0.38 13.25
CA LEU A 524 14.74 1.50 12.38
C LEU A 524 16.05 2.17 12.80
N ILE A 525 16.27 2.38 14.09
CA ILE A 525 17.54 2.93 14.63
C ILE A 525 18.72 2.05 14.21
N HIS A 526 18.56 0.73 14.28
CA HIS A 526 19.61 -0.20 13.84
C HIS A 526 19.95 0.00 12.36
N VAL A 527 18.94 0.07 11.51
CA VAL A 527 19.09 0.32 10.06
C VAL A 527 19.78 1.66 9.77
N LEU A 528 19.39 2.74 10.48
CA LEU A 528 20.03 4.05 10.32
C LEU A 528 21.52 4.05 10.74
N LYS A 529 21.85 3.29 11.78
CA LYS A 529 23.25 3.09 12.20
C LYS A 529 24.05 2.23 11.23
N GLU A 530 23.45 1.22 10.62
CA GLU A 530 24.09 0.46 9.54
C GLU A 530 24.39 1.35 8.34
N LEU A 531 23.43 2.21 7.94
CA LEU A 531 23.62 3.17 6.86
C LEU A 531 24.78 4.14 7.16
N GLN A 532 24.90 4.58 8.42
CA GLN A 532 26.01 5.38 8.90
C GLN A 532 27.33 4.59 8.85
N ALA A 533 27.34 3.33 9.30
CA ALA A 533 28.53 2.48 9.35
C ALA A 533 29.15 2.23 7.97
N LEU A 534 28.34 2.32 6.90
CA LEU A 534 28.82 2.31 5.50
C LEU A 534 29.61 3.57 5.12
N GLY A 535 29.80 4.53 6.03
CA GLY A 535 30.53 5.79 5.80
C GLY A 535 29.69 6.93 5.29
N ASN A 536 28.36 6.85 5.43
CA ASN A 536 27.42 7.90 5.03
C ASN A 536 27.17 8.90 6.19
N THR A 537 26.73 10.10 5.83
CA THR A 537 26.17 11.06 6.78
C THR A 537 24.65 10.88 6.77
N VAL A 538 24.05 10.63 7.93
CA VAL A 538 22.61 10.41 8.04
C VAL A 538 21.99 11.55 8.83
N ILE A 539 21.10 12.33 8.21
CA ILE A 539 20.33 13.38 8.84
C ILE A 539 18.89 12.94 8.93
N VAL A 540 18.29 12.98 10.11
CA VAL A 540 16.86 12.75 10.30
C VAL A 540 16.21 14.01 10.87
N VAL A 541 15.11 14.43 10.30
CA VAL A 541 14.19 15.40 10.91
C VAL A 541 13.26 14.62 11.81
N GLU A 542 13.34 14.79 13.12
CA GLU A 542 12.65 13.89 14.05
C GLU A 542 12.16 14.57 15.33
N HIS A 543 11.14 13.93 15.92
CA HIS A 543 10.54 14.29 17.20
C HIS A 543 10.49 13.14 18.19
N ASP A 544 10.79 11.92 17.74
CA ASP A 544 10.82 10.72 18.57
C ASP A 544 12.03 10.72 19.52
N GLU A 545 11.76 10.51 20.84
CA GLU A 545 12.81 10.53 21.86
C GLU A 545 13.86 9.45 21.63
N GLU A 546 13.45 8.25 21.21
CA GLU A 546 14.33 7.10 21.05
C GLU A 546 15.35 7.35 19.92
N ILE A 547 14.88 7.92 18.78
CA ILE A 547 15.74 8.29 17.64
C ILE A 547 16.65 9.45 18.01
N MET A 548 16.15 10.50 18.66
CA MET A 548 16.98 11.63 19.10
C MET A 548 18.10 11.19 20.04
N ARG A 549 17.80 10.28 20.98
CA ARG A 549 18.81 9.72 21.90
C ARG A 549 19.81 8.78 21.22
N ALA A 550 19.40 8.13 20.14
CA ALA A 550 20.26 7.23 19.37
C ALA A 550 21.22 7.97 18.42
N ALA A 551 20.93 9.23 18.11
CA ALA A 551 21.79 10.07 17.27
C ALA A 551 23.11 10.43 17.97
N ASP A 552 24.15 10.68 17.18
CA ASP A 552 25.45 11.16 17.67
C ASP A 552 25.41 12.67 17.96
N TYR A 553 24.67 13.40 17.12
CA TYR A 553 24.63 14.85 17.13
C TYR A 553 23.20 15.36 17.01
N LEU A 554 22.86 16.41 17.74
CA LEU A 554 21.52 17.01 17.76
C LEU A 554 21.60 18.49 17.36
N ILE A 555 20.71 18.89 16.47
CA ILE A 555 20.51 20.29 16.08
C ILE A 555 19.04 20.64 16.37
N ASP A 556 18.81 21.56 17.28
CA ASP A 556 17.49 22.02 17.66
C ASP A 556 17.19 23.38 17.04
N VAL A 557 16.16 23.42 16.21
CA VAL A 557 15.71 24.62 15.50
C VAL A 557 14.49 25.21 16.20
N GLY A 558 14.59 26.44 16.64
CA GLY A 558 13.53 27.06 17.43
C GLY A 558 13.68 28.58 17.56
N PRO A 559 13.26 29.13 18.71
CA PRO A 559 12.60 28.47 19.84
C PRO A 559 11.15 28.08 19.58
N ASP A 560 10.42 28.89 18.80
CA ASP A 560 9.03 28.76 18.49
C ASP A 560 8.79 28.53 17.00
N ALA A 561 7.54 28.59 16.57
CA ALA A 561 7.13 28.36 15.19
C ALA A 561 7.13 29.65 14.34
N GLY A 562 7.23 29.49 13.02
CA GLY A 562 7.10 30.58 12.05
C GLY A 562 8.11 31.69 12.25
N ARG A 563 7.65 32.96 12.33
CA ARG A 563 8.51 34.14 12.51
C ARG A 563 9.28 34.16 13.84
N LEU A 564 8.78 33.51 14.86
CA LEU A 564 9.44 33.39 16.17
C LEU A 564 10.46 32.25 16.22
N GLY A 565 10.44 31.36 15.23
CA GLY A 565 11.40 30.29 15.03
C GLY A 565 12.59 30.68 14.15
N GLY A 566 13.20 29.71 13.52
CA GLY A 566 14.25 29.87 12.52
C GLY A 566 15.64 30.16 13.05
N GLU A 567 15.89 29.91 14.34
CA GLU A 567 17.20 30.06 14.99
C GLU A 567 17.73 28.69 15.42
N ILE A 568 19.05 28.51 15.51
CA ILE A 568 19.62 27.34 16.16
C ILE A 568 19.64 27.60 17.67
N VAL A 569 18.80 26.87 18.40
CA VAL A 569 18.69 27.02 19.86
C VAL A 569 19.56 26.04 20.62
N PHE A 570 19.98 24.95 19.96
CA PHE A 570 20.97 24.00 20.45
C PHE A 570 21.71 23.33 19.28
N GLU A 571 23.01 23.12 19.46
CA GLU A 571 23.87 22.36 18.55
C GLU A 571 24.93 21.66 19.40
N GLY A 572 24.96 20.30 19.36
CA GLY A 572 25.89 19.54 20.18
C GLY A 572 25.73 18.05 20.13
N LYS A 573 26.59 17.34 20.85
CA LYS A 573 26.53 15.88 20.98
C LYS A 573 25.39 15.46 21.90
N VAL A 574 24.68 14.39 21.51
CA VAL A 574 23.61 13.82 22.32
C VAL A 574 24.15 13.22 23.63
N SER A 575 25.38 12.72 23.63
CA SER A 575 26.06 12.22 24.86
C SER A 575 26.14 13.22 26.00
N ASP A 576 26.10 14.51 25.67
CA ASP A 576 26.18 15.58 26.66
C ASP A 576 24.85 15.88 27.36
N ILE A 577 23.73 15.27 26.81
CA ILE A 577 22.37 15.45 27.31
C ILE A 577 22.03 14.26 28.23
N LYS A 578 22.19 14.43 29.55
CA LYS A 578 21.86 13.39 30.53
C LYS A 578 20.43 13.55 31.02
N ARG A 579 19.71 12.44 31.18
CA ARG A 579 18.40 12.44 31.84
C ARG A 579 18.58 12.45 33.37
N THR A 580 18.02 13.43 34.01
CA THR A 580 18.21 13.62 35.48
C THR A 580 16.89 13.42 36.27
N ASP A 581 15.76 13.19 35.60
CA ASP A 581 14.43 12.99 36.19
C ASP A 581 14.10 14.01 37.29
N GLY A 582 14.39 15.30 37.02
CA GLY A 582 14.14 16.40 37.92
C GLY A 582 15.17 16.55 39.07
N LYS A 583 16.19 15.70 39.14
CA LYS A 583 17.26 15.88 40.10
C LYS A 583 18.19 17.05 39.67
N LYS A 584 18.56 17.93 40.60
CA LYS A 584 19.51 19.01 40.32
C LYS A 584 20.92 18.44 40.13
N ASP A 585 21.31 18.24 38.87
CA ASP A 585 22.68 17.92 38.47
C ASP A 585 23.34 19.18 37.94
N ALA A 586 24.57 19.44 38.36
CA ALA A 586 25.29 20.67 38.01
C ALA A 586 25.58 20.79 36.51
N GLU A 587 25.89 19.67 35.84
CA GLU A 587 26.12 19.63 34.37
C GLU A 587 24.84 19.94 33.58
N THR A 588 23.72 19.35 34.00
CA THR A 588 22.43 19.62 33.39
C THR A 588 21.99 21.05 33.61
N GLN A 589 22.24 21.62 34.80
CA GLN A 589 21.91 23.02 35.09
C GLN A 589 22.72 23.99 34.22
N GLN A 590 24.02 23.74 34.06
CA GLN A 590 24.86 24.51 33.14
C GLN A 590 24.39 24.40 31.69
N LEU A 591 23.97 23.23 31.24
CA LEU A 591 23.41 23.03 29.88
C LEU A 591 22.13 23.84 29.68
N LEU A 592 21.21 23.82 30.65
CA LEU A 592 19.95 24.57 30.61
C LEU A 592 20.16 26.08 30.68
N GLU A 593 21.13 26.53 31.46
CA GLU A 593 21.53 27.96 31.54
C GLU A 593 22.15 28.46 30.22
N LYS A 594 22.92 27.60 29.56
CA LYS A 594 23.52 27.91 28.26
C LYS A 594 22.48 27.93 27.13
N TYR A 595 21.46 27.05 27.18
CA TYR A 595 20.46 26.88 26.13
C TYR A 595 19.02 27.02 26.67
N PRO A 596 18.65 28.13 27.28
CA PRO A 596 17.37 28.29 28.00
C PRO A 596 16.15 28.27 27.09
N ARG A 597 16.38 28.52 25.78
CA ARG A 597 15.30 28.60 24.77
C ARG A 597 15.01 27.27 24.06
N SER A 598 15.79 26.20 24.34
CA SER A 598 15.55 24.88 23.77
C SER A 598 14.53 24.09 24.56
N TYR A 599 13.35 23.88 24.01
CA TYR A 599 12.35 22.99 24.59
C TYR A 599 12.83 21.52 24.55
N THR A 600 13.48 21.11 23.47
CA THR A 600 14.01 19.76 23.30
C THR A 600 14.92 19.34 24.45
N ILE A 601 15.87 20.22 24.82
CA ILE A 601 16.80 19.92 25.91
C ILE A 601 16.06 19.79 27.24
N LYS A 602 15.06 20.63 27.51
CA LYS A 602 14.24 20.55 28.72
C LYS A 602 13.51 19.22 28.85
N TYR A 603 12.93 18.72 27.75
CA TYR A 603 12.25 17.42 27.75
C TYR A 603 13.24 16.25 27.81
N LEU A 604 14.34 16.28 27.05
CA LEU A 604 15.34 15.21 27.07
C LEU A 604 16.06 15.09 28.42
N THR A 605 16.27 16.18 29.14
CA THR A 605 16.85 16.18 30.49
C THR A 605 15.82 15.75 31.57
N GLY A 606 14.54 15.72 31.26
CA GLY A 606 13.46 15.45 32.20
C GLY A 606 13.10 16.64 33.10
N THR A 607 13.53 17.87 32.74
CA THR A 607 13.18 19.10 33.47
C THR A 607 11.74 19.51 33.16
N GLU A 608 11.30 19.34 31.92
CA GLU A 608 9.90 19.42 31.51
C GLU A 608 9.44 18.00 31.10
N VAL A 609 8.27 17.61 31.54
CA VAL A 609 7.67 16.30 31.23
C VAL A 609 6.18 16.48 30.98
N ILE A 610 5.60 15.60 30.20
CA ILE A 610 4.14 15.48 30.10
C ILE A 610 3.71 14.64 31.31
N ASP A 611 2.97 15.23 32.22
CA ASP A 611 2.56 14.58 33.46
C ASP A 611 1.54 13.48 33.24
N VAL A 612 1.67 12.39 33.99
CA VAL A 612 0.62 11.37 34.08
C VAL A 612 -0.56 11.94 34.88
N PRO A 613 -1.82 11.84 34.40
CA PRO A 613 -2.96 12.31 35.13
C PRO A 613 -3.04 11.66 36.52
N LYS A 614 -3.30 12.49 37.56
CA LYS A 614 -3.40 12.02 38.94
C LYS A 614 -4.53 11.01 39.18
N SER A 615 -5.57 11.06 38.35
CA SER A 615 -6.70 10.12 38.39
C SER A 615 -7.24 9.92 36.99
N ARG A 616 -7.71 8.72 36.66
CA ARG A 616 -8.40 8.41 35.42
C ARG A 616 -9.87 8.74 35.54
N ARG A 617 -10.49 9.24 34.46
CA ARG A 617 -11.94 9.50 34.42
C ARG A 617 -12.70 8.18 34.50
N PRO A 618 -13.64 8.05 35.44
CA PRO A 618 -14.51 6.89 35.50
C PRO A 618 -15.51 6.92 34.33
N TRP A 619 -15.86 5.76 33.81
CA TRP A 619 -16.88 5.61 32.77
C TRP A 619 -17.87 4.49 33.13
N ASN A 620 -19.11 4.64 32.68
CA ASN A 620 -20.18 3.68 32.90
C ASN A 620 -20.97 3.39 31.63
N MET A 621 -20.70 4.11 30.56
CA MET A 621 -21.30 3.93 29.23
C MET A 621 -20.24 3.56 28.20
N ALA A 622 -20.57 2.66 27.27
CA ALA A 622 -19.66 2.23 26.25
C ALA A 622 -20.40 1.79 24.97
N ILE A 623 -19.73 1.94 23.83
CA ILE A 623 -20.11 1.27 22.58
C ILE A 623 -19.49 -0.13 22.63
N GLU A 624 -20.30 -1.15 22.39
CA GLU A 624 -19.86 -2.56 22.35
C GLU A 624 -19.83 -3.04 20.89
N LEU A 625 -18.64 -3.37 20.38
CA LEU A 625 -18.45 -3.99 19.08
C LEU A 625 -18.05 -5.45 19.30
N LYS A 626 -18.81 -6.37 18.72
CA LYS A 626 -18.56 -7.82 18.86
C LYS A 626 -18.27 -8.49 17.53
N GLY A 627 -17.37 -9.45 17.56
CA GLY A 627 -17.04 -10.31 16.43
C GLY A 627 -16.41 -9.57 15.26
N ALA A 628 -15.62 -8.54 15.50
CA ALA A 628 -14.97 -7.77 14.44
C ALA A 628 -14.00 -8.62 13.63
N ARG A 629 -14.25 -8.74 12.30
CA ARG A 629 -13.47 -9.53 11.33
C ARG A 629 -13.24 -8.72 10.07
N MET A 630 -12.07 -8.20 9.93
CA MET A 630 -11.61 -7.52 8.72
C MET A 630 -10.11 -7.66 8.61
N ASN A 631 -9.60 -7.99 7.43
CA ASN A 631 -8.18 -8.25 7.21
C ASN A 631 -7.66 -9.33 8.18
N ASN A 632 -6.75 -8.96 9.09
CA ASN A 632 -6.18 -9.89 10.07
C ASN A 632 -6.95 -10.00 11.38
N LEU A 633 -8.05 -9.26 11.59
CA LEU A 633 -8.85 -9.33 12.82
C LEU A 633 -9.53 -10.70 12.98
N LYS A 634 -9.44 -11.28 14.17
CA LYS A 634 -9.87 -12.66 14.47
C LYS A 634 -11.13 -12.74 15.34
N GLY A 635 -12.16 -11.97 14.99
CA GLY A 635 -13.42 -11.93 15.74
C GLY A 635 -13.27 -11.24 17.10
N VAL A 636 -12.77 -10.00 17.06
CA VAL A 636 -12.44 -9.23 18.26
C VAL A 636 -13.69 -8.61 18.88
N ASP A 637 -13.84 -8.78 20.18
CA ASP A 637 -14.87 -8.14 21.00
C ASP A 637 -14.22 -6.99 21.78
N VAL A 638 -14.74 -5.76 21.62
CA VAL A 638 -14.16 -4.55 22.23
C VAL A 638 -15.25 -3.61 22.72
N LYS A 639 -14.97 -2.96 23.86
CA LYS A 639 -15.78 -1.86 24.41
C LYS A 639 -15.04 -0.54 24.24
N PHE A 640 -15.73 0.45 23.74
CA PHE A 640 -15.23 1.83 23.61
C PHE A 640 -15.97 2.72 24.61
N PRO A 641 -15.33 3.09 25.73
CA PRO A 641 -15.93 3.97 26.75
C PRO A 641 -16.30 5.33 26.17
N LEU A 642 -17.41 5.90 26.66
CA LEU A 642 -17.91 7.22 26.30
C LEU A 642 -17.42 8.29 27.29
N ASN A 643 -17.32 9.55 26.78
CA ASN A 643 -16.95 10.76 27.57
C ASN A 643 -15.56 10.70 28.23
N VAL A 644 -14.65 9.93 27.66
CA VAL A 644 -13.26 9.77 28.12
C VAL A 644 -12.29 9.76 26.92
N LEU A 645 -10.99 9.84 27.23
CA LEU A 645 -9.92 9.61 26.26
C LEU A 645 -9.60 8.12 26.17
N THR A 646 -9.98 7.51 25.07
CA THR A 646 -9.63 6.12 24.76
C THR A 646 -8.53 6.07 23.69
N VAL A 647 -7.48 5.30 23.92
CA VAL A 647 -6.39 5.09 22.95
C VAL A 647 -6.39 3.65 22.47
N VAL A 648 -6.42 3.46 21.14
CA VAL A 648 -6.22 2.16 20.48
C VAL A 648 -4.78 2.08 20.03
N THR A 649 -4.05 1.14 20.59
CA THR A 649 -2.61 0.96 20.35
C THR A 649 -2.25 -0.47 19.95
N GLY A 650 -0.98 -0.75 19.77
CA GLY A 650 -0.42 -2.05 19.37
C GLY A 650 0.59 -1.92 18.24
N VAL A 651 1.33 -2.98 17.97
CA VAL A 651 2.39 -2.98 16.94
C VAL A 651 1.86 -2.65 15.53
N SER A 652 2.77 -2.27 14.63
CA SER A 652 2.42 -2.00 13.24
C SER A 652 1.81 -3.25 12.59
N GLY A 653 0.69 -3.09 11.86
CA GLY A 653 -0.04 -4.20 11.24
C GLY A 653 -0.86 -5.07 12.21
N SER A 654 -1.07 -4.69 13.48
CA SER A 654 -1.89 -5.46 14.45
C SER A 654 -3.40 -5.40 14.22
N GLY A 655 -3.89 -4.52 13.33
CA GLY A 655 -5.31 -4.41 12.97
C GLY A 655 -6.04 -3.19 13.51
N LYS A 656 -5.35 -2.21 14.10
CA LYS A 656 -5.94 -0.96 14.67
C LYS A 656 -6.83 -0.22 13.68
N SER A 657 -6.29 0.12 12.50
CA SER A 657 -7.05 0.83 11.46
C SER A 657 -8.19 -0.01 10.90
N SER A 658 -8.04 -1.34 10.84
CA SER A 658 -9.14 -2.25 10.44
C SER A 658 -10.28 -2.20 11.46
N LEU A 659 -9.96 -2.22 12.76
CA LEU A 659 -10.96 -2.15 13.81
C LEU A 659 -11.69 -0.82 13.84
N VAL A 660 -10.95 0.30 13.85
CA VAL A 660 -11.53 1.63 14.08
C VAL A 660 -12.03 2.25 12.77
N LYS A 661 -11.16 2.40 11.75
CA LYS A 661 -11.49 3.04 10.47
C LYS A 661 -12.29 2.14 9.54
N GLY A 662 -12.01 0.83 9.58
CA GLY A 662 -12.65 -0.14 8.68
C GLY A 662 -13.99 -0.66 9.20
N ILE A 663 -14.21 -0.73 10.51
CA ILE A 663 -15.43 -1.29 11.10
C ILE A 663 -16.18 -0.27 11.95
N LEU A 664 -15.60 0.21 13.06
CA LEU A 664 -16.31 1.07 14.03
C LEU A 664 -16.86 2.35 13.39
N TYR A 665 -16.02 3.10 12.71
CA TYR A 665 -16.40 4.39 12.12
C TYR A 665 -17.54 4.27 11.10
N PRO A 666 -17.46 3.45 10.05
CA PRO A 666 -18.55 3.31 9.10
C PRO A 666 -19.78 2.64 9.70
N ALA A 667 -19.64 1.71 10.66
CA ALA A 667 -20.76 1.10 11.35
C ALA A 667 -21.53 2.15 12.17
N MET A 668 -20.86 2.97 12.96
CA MET A 668 -21.47 4.06 13.72
C MET A 668 -22.18 5.06 12.83
N LYS A 669 -21.54 5.52 11.74
CA LYS A 669 -22.18 6.46 10.81
C LYS A 669 -23.49 5.91 10.24
N ARG A 670 -23.50 4.65 9.85
CA ARG A 670 -24.71 4.01 9.29
C ARG A 670 -25.82 3.85 10.33
N HIS A 671 -25.47 3.53 11.58
CA HIS A 671 -26.45 3.49 12.68
C HIS A 671 -27.03 4.87 13.04
N LEU A 672 -26.34 5.94 12.63
CA LEU A 672 -26.79 7.33 12.76
C LEU A 672 -27.45 7.86 11.48
N ASP A 673 -27.79 6.99 10.51
CA ASP A 673 -28.35 7.33 9.20
C ASP A 673 -27.51 8.30 8.36
N GLU A 674 -26.19 8.35 8.63
CA GLU A 674 -25.24 9.13 7.85
C GLU A 674 -24.66 8.31 6.69
N VAL A 675 -24.31 9.00 5.57
CA VAL A 675 -23.65 8.37 4.42
C VAL A 675 -22.23 7.97 4.80
N ALA A 676 -21.93 6.68 4.68
CA ALA A 676 -20.61 6.13 4.95
C ALA A 676 -20.31 4.93 4.06
N ASP A 677 -19.03 4.59 3.96
CA ASP A 677 -18.59 3.33 3.36
C ASP A 677 -19.17 2.13 4.12
N PHE A 678 -19.13 0.96 3.48
CA PHE A 678 -19.57 -0.26 4.13
C PHE A 678 -18.55 -0.70 5.17
N PRO A 679 -19.00 -1.02 6.41
CA PRO A 679 -18.11 -1.53 7.45
C PRO A 679 -17.56 -2.92 7.06
N GLY A 680 -16.39 -3.25 7.59
CA GLY A 680 -15.92 -4.62 7.60
C GLY A 680 -16.85 -5.52 8.43
N GLU A 681 -16.65 -6.83 8.35
CA GLU A 681 -17.51 -7.82 9.03
C GLU A 681 -17.45 -7.67 10.55
N TYR A 682 -18.63 -7.66 11.19
CA TYR A 682 -18.81 -7.70 12.63
C TYR A 682 -20.13 -8.38 12.98
N SER A 683 -20.22 -8.96 14.19
CA SER A 683 -21.43 -9.69 14.60
C SER A 683 -22.52 -8.76 15.10
N SER A 684 -22.17 -7.77 15.94
CA SER A 684 -23.14 -6.79 16.46
C SER A 684 -22.46 -5.52 16.95
N LEU A 685 -23.18 -4.40 16.86
CA LEU A 685 -22.86 -3.13 17.51
C LEU A 685 -23.95 -2.85 18.55
N GLY A 686 -23.55 -2.81 19.81
CA GLY A 686 -24.45 -2.66 20.96
C GLY A 686 -23.97 -1.59 21.95
N GLY A 687 -24.51 -1.65 23.17
CA GLY A 687 -24.20 -0.70 24.24
C GLY A 687 -24.88 0.65 24.05
N ASP A 688 -24.25 1.70 24.54
CA ASP A 688 -24.82 3.05 24.68
C ASP A 688 -24.59 3.93 23.45
N TRP A 689 -24.39 3.36 22.24
CA TRP A 689 -24.08 4.09 21.00
C TRP A 689 -25.11 5.19 20.65
N LYS A 690 -26.38 5.03 21.11
CA LYS A 690 -27.45 6.02 20.87
C LYS A 690 -27.23 7.36 21.57
N GLN A 691 -26.32 7.43 22.56
CA GLN A 691 -25.89 8.68 23.18
C GLN A 691 -25.09 9.56 22.25
N ILE A 692 -24.39 8.95 21.29
CA ILE A 692 -23.65 9.66 20.24
C ILE A 692 -24.62 10.11 19.14
N LYS A 693 -24.49 11.36 18.70
CA LYS A 693 -25.29 11.96 17.62
C LYS A 693 -24.53 12.19 16.33
N HIS A 694 -23.22 12.33 16.42
CA HIS A 694 -22.33 12.49 15.27
C HIS A 694 -21.05 11.71 15.49
N VAL A 695 -20.43 11.30 14.39
CA VAL A 695 -19.11 10.66 14.39
C VAL A 695 -18.21 11.36 13.38
N GLU A 696 -17.09 11.85 13.86
CA GLU A 696 -16.10 12.53 13.03
C GLU A 696 -14.76 11.79 13.01
N PHE A 697 -14.25 11.54 11.82
CA PHE A 697 -12.93 10.93 11.62
C PHE A 697 -11.93 11.99 11.18
N VAL A 698 -10.96 12.26 12.03
CA VAL A 698 -9.94 13.30 11.81
C VAL A 698 -8.63 12.62 11.40
N ASP A 699 -8.37 12.56 10.12
CA ASP A 699 -7.17 11.99 9.51
C ASP A 699 -6.19 13.07 9.03
N GLN A 700 -5.04 12.65 8.57
CA GLN A 700 -3.95 13.49 8.03
C GLN A 700 -4.20 13.99 6.61
N ASN A 701 -5.31 13.59 5.96
CA ASN A 701 -5.62 14.04 4.62
C ASN A 701 -5.81 15.57 4.58
N PRO A 702 -5.43 16.23 3.47
CA PRO A 702 -5.65 17.66 3.29
C PRO A 702 -7.11 18.06 3.52
N ILE A 703 -7.34 19.24 4.11
CA ILE A 703 -8.67 19.81 4.38
C ILE A 703 -9.51 20.09 3.12
N GLY A 704 -8.94 19.86 1.93
CA GLY A 704 -9.62 19.93 0.65
C GLY A 704 -8.73 19.49 -0.49
N LYS A 705 -9.34 19.05 -1.60
CA LYS A 705 -8.63 18.54 -2.78
C LYS A 705 -8.08 19.64 -3.71
N SER A 706 -8.51 20.88 -3.52
CA SER A 706 -8.11 22.00 -4.36
C SER A 706 -6.94 22.78 -3.76
N THR A 707 -6.02 23.25 -4.59
CA THR A 707 -4.94 24.18 -4.21
C THR A 707 -5.45 25.47 -3.58
N ARG A 708 -6.73 25.78 -3.74
CA ARG A 708 -7.44 26.93 -3.15
C ARG A 708 -7.98 26.69 -1.75
N SER A 709 -7.99 25.45 -1.27
CA SER A 709 -8.39 25.12 0.09
C SER A 709 -7.34 25.67 1.07
N ASN A 710 -7.78 26.38 2.10
CA ASN A 710 -6.91 27.00 3.09
C ASN A 710 -7.54 27.04 4.50
N PRO A 711 -6.75 27.26 5.57
CA PRO A 711 -7.22 27.28 6.94
C PRO A 711 -8.34 28.28 7.20
N ALA A 712 -8.21 29.53 6.71
CA ALA A 712 -9.21 30.58 6.94
C ALA A 712 -10.60 30.22 6.37
N THR A 713 -10.62 29.59 5.20
CA THR A 713 -11.89 29.12 4.59
C THR A 713 -12.47 27.94 5.38
N TYR A 714 -11.63 27.03 5.82
CA TYR A 714 -12.10 25.84 6.55
C TYR A 714 -12.75 26.20 7.90
N VAL A 715 -12.13 27.07 8.70
CA VAL A 715 -12.70 27.53 9.96
C VAL A 715 -13.79 28.62 9.78
N LYS A 716 -14.19 28.89 8.53
CA LYS A 716 -15.23 29.90 8.17
C LYS A 716 -14.90 31.34 8.58
N ALA A 717 -13.64 31.66 8.88
CA ALA A 717 -13.21 33.01 9.15
C ALA A 717 -13.20 33.87 7.87
N TYR A 718 -12.93 33.25 6.72
CA TYR A 718 -12.85 33.95 5.45
C TYR A 718 -14.19 34.52 4.99
N ASP A 719 -15.31 33.92 5.37
CA ASP A 719 -16.65 34.44 5.07
C ASP A 719 -16.90 35.81 5.73
N GLU A 720 -16.46 35.98 6.98
CA GLU A 720 -16.55 37.25 7.69
C GLU A 720 -15.54 38.28 7.15
N ILE A 721 -14.35 37.81 6.72
CA ILE A 721 -13.36 38.69 6.08
C ILE A 721 -13.92 39.24 4.75
N ARG A 722 -14.52 38.40 3.91
CA ARG A 722 -15.13 38.83 2.63
C ARG A 722 -16.24 39.84 2.85
N LYS A 723 -17.10 39.66 3.86
CA LYS A 723 -18.14 40.61 4.23
C LYS A 723 -17.54 41.97 4.63
N LEU A 724 -16.49 41.94 5.45
CA LEU A 724 -15.79 43.15 5.90
C LEU A 724 -15.23 43.97 4.75
N PHE A 725 -14.61 43.29 3.74
CA PHE A 725 -14.07 43.98 2.57
C PHE A 725 -15.17 44.54 1.65
N ALA A 726 -16.29 43.85 1.52
CA ALA A 726 -17.46 44.33 0.76
C ALA A 726 -18.12 45.54 1.43
N GLU A 727 -17.98 45.74 2.73
CA GLU A 727 -18.48 46.89 3.47
C GLU A 727 -17.64 48.15 3.30
N GLN A 728 -16.44 48.06 2.75
CA GLN A 728 -15.53 49.21 2.59
C GLN A 728 -16.10 50.27 1.62
N PRO A 729 -15.80 51.55 1.80
CA PRO A 729 -16.34 52.62 0.96
C PRO A 729 -16.10 52.40 -0.53
N LEU A 730 -14.87 52.03 -0.92
CA LEU A 730 -14.52 51.75 -2.31
C LEU A 730 -15.32 50.57 -2.88
N SER A 731 -15.49 49.49 -2.10
CA SER A 731 -16.31 48.35 -2.53
C SER A 731 -17.77 48.74 -2.80
N LYS A 732 -18.37 49.57 -1.94
CA LYS A 732 -19.74 50.06 -2.12
C LYS A 732 -19.84 50.95 -3.36
N GLN A 733 -18.84 51.78 -3.61
CA GLN A 733 -18.79 52.67 -4.78
C GLN A 733 -18.67 51.87 -6.08
N MET A 734 -17.87 50.80 -6.08
CA MET A 734 -17.64 49.92 -7.25
C MET A 734 -18.68 48.83 -7.39
N GLY A 735 -19.61 48.67 -6.45
CA GLY A 735 -20.62 47.60 -6.45
C GLY A 735 -20.07 46.22 -6.14
N PHE A 736 -18.92 46.10 -5.46
CA PHE A 736 -18.32 44.83 -5.10
C PHE A 736 -19.08 44.16 -3.95
N THR A 737 -19.63 43.00 -4.21
CA THR A 737 -20.26 42.11 -3.20
C THR A 737 -19.21 41.21 -2.57
N PRO A 738 -19.52 40.48 -1.47
CA PRO A 738 -18.59 39.50 -0.89
C PRO A 738 -18.10 38.44 -1.87
N GLN A 739 -18.79 38.20 -2.96
CA GLN A 739 -18.41 37.27 -4.01
C GLN A 739 -17.14 37.70 -4.76
N PHE A 740 -16.94 38.99 -4.97
CA PHE A 740 -15.75 39.56 -5.66
C PHE A 740 -14.45 39.30 -4.86
N PHE A 741 -14.55 39.18 -3.56
CA PHE A 741 -13.43 38.84 -2.65
C PHE A 741 -13.26 37.33 -2.47
N SER A 742 -13.85 36.51 -3.33
CA SER A 742 -13.70 35.04 -3.33
C SER A 742 -12.75 34.59 -4.42
N PHE A 743 -11.69 33.90 -4.08
CA PHE A 743 -10.81 33.25 -5.06
C PHE A 743 -11.43 31.99 -5.70
N ASN A 744 -12.60 31.56 -5.23
CA ASN A 744 -13.34 30.43 -5.78
C ASN A 744 -14.42 30.85 -6.80
N ALA A 745 -14.92 32.08 -6.72
CA ALA A 745 -15.97 32.59 -7.57
C ALA A 745 -15.41 33.51 -8.67
N GLU A 746 -16.11 33.55 -9.79
CA GLU A 746 -15.81 34.49 -10.87
C GLU A 746 -16.17 35.93 -10.49
N GLY A 747 -15.47 36.89 -11.11
CA GLY A 747 -15.64 38.33 -10.89
C GLY A 747 -14.38 39.00 -10.41
N GLY A 748 -13.90 38.70 -9.20
CA GLY A 748 -12.72 39.36 -8.62
C GLY A 748 -11.44 38.55 -8.66
N ARG A 749 -11.47 37.25 -8.90
CA ARG A 749 -10.27 36.43 -8.98
C ARG A 749 -9.49 36.63 -10.26
N CYS A 750 -8.18 36.39 -10.24
CA CYS A 750 -7.36 36.30 -11.44
C CYS A 750 -7.92 35.22 -12.37
N GLU A 751 -8.07 35.50 -13.64
CA GLU A 751 -8.68 34.61 -14.62
C GLU A 751 -7.71 33.51 -15.07
N GLU A 752 -6.40 33.82 -15.17
CA GLU A 752 -5.39 32.88 -15.61
C GLU A 752 -5.20 31.75 -14.59
N CYS A 753 -4.83 32.04 -13.35
CA CYS A 753 -4.67 31.03 -12.31
C CYS A 753 -6.01 30.64 -11.64
N LYS A 754 -7.12 31.22 -12.04
CA LYS A 754 -8.45 30.99 -11.47
C LYS A 754 -8.50 31.12 -9.94
N GLY A 755 -7.69 32.04 -9.40
CA GLY A 755 -7.60 32.31 -7.97
C GLY A 755 -6.65 31.40 -7.18
N ALA A 756 -5.89 30.53 -7.83
CA ALA A 756 -4.90 29.69 -7.17
C ALA A 756 -3.62 30.46 -6.75
N GLY A 757 -3.26 31.51 -7.51
CA GLY A 757 -2.02 32.25 -7.37
C GLY A 757 -0.82 31.56 -8.03
N VAL A 758 -0.99 30.27 -8.39
CA VAL A 758 0.03 29.44 -9.02
C VAL A 758 -0.56 28.68 -10.19
N ILE A 759 0.31 28.29 -11.13
CA ILE A 759 0.00 27.41 -12.26
C ILE A 759 0.74 26.10 -12.03
N THR A 760 0.02 25.00 -11.97
CA THR A 760 0.60 23.67 -11.80
C THR A 760 0.70 22.99 -13.17
N VAL A 761 1.92 22.60 -13.54
CA VAL A 761 2.21 21.81 -14.75
C VAL A 761 2.39 20.37 -14.31
N GLU A 762 1.43 19.52 -14.66
CA GLU A 762 1.49 18.08 -14.36
C GLU A 762 2.57 17.41 -15.21
N MET A 763 3.50 16.72 -14.57
CA MET A 763 4.59 15.98 -15.20
C MET A 763 4.33 14.49 -15.10
N GLN A 764 4.32 13.77 -16.24
CA GLN A 764 3.97 12.34 -16.26
C GLN A 764 4.94 11.44 -15.49
N PHE A 765 6.21 11.82 -15.35
CA PHE A 765 7.27 11.00 -14.76
C PHE A 765 8.07 11.67 -13.64
N MET A 766 7.70 12.88 -13.26
CA MET A 766 8.36 13.67 -12.20
C MET A 766 7.32 14.37 -11.34
N ALA A 767 7.75 14.98 -10.23
CA ALA A 767 6.88 15.82 -9.41
C ALA A 767 6.31 16.99 -10.22
N ASP A 768 5.05 17.33 -9.96
CA ASP A 768 4.40 18.46 -10.64
C ASP A 768 5.19 19.76 -10.42
N LEU A 769 5.35 20.54 -11.48
CA LEU A 769 6.01 21.83 -11.40
C LEU A 769 4.98 22.91 -11.04
N VAL A 770 5.21 23.61 -9.94
CA VAL A 770 4.34 24.70 -9.46
C VAL A 770 5.04 26.02 -9.75
N LEU A 771 4.45 26.82 -10.63
CA LEU A 771 4.96 28.14 -11.05
C LEU A 771 4.06 29.24 -10.48
N GLU A 772 4.65 30.37 -10.11
CA GLU A 772 3.89 31.56 -9.77
C GLU A 772 3.14 32.08 -11.00
N CYS A 773 1.90 32.51 -10.82
CA CYS A 773 1.11 33.06 -11.92
C CYS A 773 1.68 34.40 -12.37
N GLU A 774 2.05 34.50 -13.64
CA GLU A 774 2.67 35.72 -14.22
C GLU A 774 1.71 36.90 -14.24
N GLU A 775 0.41 36.71 -14.36
CA GLU A 775 -0.61 37.75 -14.40
C GLU A 775 -0.83 38.41 -13.04
N CYS A 776 -1.03 37.61 -11.98
CA CYS A 776 -1.34 38.17 -10.66
C CYS A 776 -0.16 38.11 -9.68
N HIS A 777 1.01 37.63 -10.07
CA HIS A 777 2.21 37.53 -9.21
C HIS A 777 1.87 36.93 -7.82
N GLY A 778 1.19 35.78 -7.79
CA GLY A 778 0.80 35.09 -6.57
C GLY A 778 -0.38 35.72 -5.79
N GLN A 779 -0.88 36.89 -6.20
CA GLN A 779 -1.86 37.68 -5.43
C GLN A 779 -3.30 37.17 -5.56
N ARG A 780 -3.61 36.22 -6.48
CA ARG A 780 -4.89 35.54 -6.66
C ARG A 780 -6.06 36.35 -7.17
N PHE A 781 -6.03 37.68 -7.05
CA PHE A 781 -7.12 38.62 -7.40
C PHE A 781 -6.71 39.57 -8.51
N LYS A 782 -7.72 40.16 -9.14
CA LYS A 782 -7.57 41.28 -10.07
C LYS A 782 -7.13 42.51 -9.31
N ARG A 783 -6.41 43.42 -9.99
CA ARG A 783 -5.84 44.63 -9.39
C ARG A 783 -6.90 45.49 -8.71
N GLU A 784 -8.06 45.69 -9.31
CA GLU A 784 -9.16 46.52 -8.81
C GLU A 784 -9.69 46.00 -7.44
N ILE A 785 -9.62 44.70 -7.19
CA ILE A 785 -9.99 44.10 -5.91
C ILE A 785 -8.93 44.35 -4.85
N LEU A 786 -7.66 44.38 -5.26
CA LEU A 786 -6.52 44.66 -4.38
C LEU A 786 -6.43 46.12 -3.97
N ASP A 787 -7.06 47.04 -4.71
CA ASP A 787 -7.16 48.44 -4.36
C ASP A 787 -8.08 48.69 -3.14
N VAL A 788 -8.98 47.74 -2.85
CA VAL A 788 -9.84 47.81 -1.64
C VAL A 788 -9.04 47.46 -0.40
N GLN A 789 -8.98 48.40 0.54
CA GLN A 789 -8.20 48.25 1.77
C GLN A 789 -9.06 48.38 3.01
N PHE A 790 -8.70 47.61 4.05
CA PHE A 790 -9.17 47.78 5.41
C PHE A 790 -7.95 48.11 6.29
N HIS A 791 -7.95 49.30 6.88
CA HIS A 791 -6.81 49.83 7.65
C HIS A 791 -5.44 49.64 6.98
N GLY A 792 -5.34 49.95 5.69
CA GLY A 792 -4.10 49.91 4.92
C GLY A 792 -3.67 48.51 4.47
N LYS A 793 -4.53 47.51 4.66
CA LYS A 793 -4.29 46.10 4.21
C LYS A 793 -5.34 45.70 3.19
N ASN A 794 -4.91 45.16 2.05
CA ASN A 794 -5.80 44.55 1.07
C ASN A 794 -6.11 43.10 1.39
N ILE A 795 -6.98 42.44 0.62
CA ILE A 795 -7.39 41.07 0.86
C ILE A 795 -6.23 40.05 0.76
N ASN A 796 -5.26 40.30 -0.12
CA ASN A 796 -4.08 39.47 -0.27
C ASN A 796 -3.11 39.65 0.91
N ASP A 797 -2.93 40.86 1.40
CA ASP A 797 -2.14 41.12 2.62
C ASP A 797 -2.70 40.36 3.81
N VAL A 798 -4.04 40.36 3.97
CA VAL A 798 -4.72 39.60 5.03
C VAL A 798 -4.53 38.08 4.87
N LEU A 799 -4.63 37.56 3.65
CA LEU A 799 -4.39 36.12 3.40
C LEU A 799 -2.94 35.70 3.68
N ASN A 800 -1.99 36.65 3.55
CA ASN A 800 -0.57 36.42 3.84
C ASN A 800 -0.21 36.62 5.32
N MET A 801 -1.10 37.16 6.14
CA MET A 801 -0.91 37.20 7.59
C MET A 801 -0.90 35.80 8.17
N THR A 802 -0.09 35.59 9.19
CA THR A 802 -0.21 34.42 10.06
C THR A 802 -1.50 34.51 10.90
N VAL A 803 -1.95 33.36 11.42
CA VAL A 803 -3.15 33.32 12.29
C VAL A 803 -2.99 34.27 13.48
N SER A 804 -1.82 34.27 14.16
CA SER A 804 -1.56 35.16 15.29
C SER A 804 -1.54 36.65 14.92
N GLU A 805 -0.91 37.00 13.78
CA GLU A 805 -0.94 38.36 13.26
C GLU A 805 -2.35 38.83 12.92
N ALA A 806 -3.14 37.93 12.31
CA ALA A 806 -4.53 38.23 11.99
C ALA A 806 -5.41 38.41 13.24
N ILE A 807 -5.21 37.58 14.26
CA ILE A 807 -5.91 37.71 15.56
C ILE A 807 -5.60 39.05 16.18
N GLN A 808 -4.32 39.47 16.21
CA GLN A 808 -3.91 40.76 16.72
C GLN A 808 -4.53 41.90 15.89
N PHE A 809 -4.37 41.87 14.56
CA PHE A 809 -4.87 42.92 13.65
C PHE A 809 -6.38 43.11 13.75
N PHE A 810 -7.17 42.05 13.70
CA PHE A 810 -8.64 42.12 13.81
C PHE A 810 -9.08 42.41 15.24
N GLY A 811 -8.30 42.04 16.25
CA GLY A 811 -8.55 42.36 17.67
C GLY A 811 -8.42 43.86 17.93
N GLU A 812 -7.34 44.50 17.45
CA GLU A 812 -7.13 45.93 17.53
C GLU A 812 -8.26 46.73 16.87
N HIS A 813 -8.81 46.19 15.78
CA HIS A 813 -9.91 46.81 15.05
C HIS A 813 -11.29 46.32 15.45
N LYS A 814 -11.41 45.65 16.62
CA LYS A 814 -12.68 45.21 17.27
C LYS A 814 -13.53 44.28 16.42
N ARG A 815 -12.92 43.45 15.55
CA ARG A 815 -13.61 42.47 14.69
C ARG A 815 -13.72 41.09 15.40
N LYS A 816 -14.43 41.05 16.50
CA LYS A 816 -14.55 39.84 17.37
C LYS A 816 -15.01 38.59 16.63
N ALA A 817 -15.92 38.70 15.66
CA ALA A 817 -16.40 37.55 14.91
C ALA A 817 -15.26 36.83 14.15
N ILE A 818 -14.33 37.55 13.56
CA ILE A 818 -13.16 36.98 12.87
C ILE A 818 -12.20 36.37 13.90
N VAL A 819 -11.91 37.11 14.98
CA VAL A 819 -11.00 36.65 16.05
C VAL A 819 -11.51 35.36 16.68
N ASN A 820 -12.81 35.23 17.00
CA ASN A 820 -13.38 34.01 17.56
C ASN A 820 -13.25 32.81 16.64
N ARG A 821 -13.30 33.00 15.32
CA ARG A 821 -13.11 31.92 14.34
C ARG A 821 -11.64 31.50 14.18
N LEU A 822 -10.70 32.43 14.39
CA LEU A 822 -9.26 32.19 14.26
C LEU A 822 -8.62 31.68 15.56
N LYS A 823 -9.13 32.06 16.72
CA LYS A 823 -8.54 31.72 18.02
C LYS A 823 -8.34 30.21 18.23
N PRO A 824 -9.27 29.31 17.85
CA PRO A 824 -9.05 27.86 17.96
C PRO A 824 -7.83 27.36 17.17
N LEU A 825 -7.45 28.00 16.05
CA LEU A 825 -6.24 27.66 15.33
C LEU A 825 -4.98 27.97 16.16
N GLU A 826 -4.97 29.09 16.85
CA GLU A 826 -3.87 29.45 17.74
C GLU A 826 -3.81 28.50 18.96
N ASP A 827 -4.95 28.16 19.54
CA ASP A 827 -5.06 27.29 20.72
C ASP A 827 -4.51 25.87 20.44
N VAL A 828 -4.65 25.36 19.18
CA VAL A 828 -4.04 24.08 18.77
C VAL A 828 -2.59 24.23 18.29
N GLY A 829 -1.95 25.38 18.47
CA GLY A 829 -0.55 25.62 18.12
C GLY A 829 -0.30 25.94 16.64
N LEU A 830 -1.32 26.40 15.89
CA LEU A 830 -1.19 26.77 14.47
C LEU A 830 -1.16 28.30 14.25
N GLY A 831 -0.73 29.07 15.26
CA GLY A 831 -0.62 30.52 15.15
C GLY A 831 0.30 31.02 14.04
N TYR A 832 1.24 30.21 13.60
CA TYR A 832 2.29 30.54 12.62
C TYR A 832 1.86 30.32 11.16
N ILE A 833 0.83 29.53 10.87
CA ILE A 833 0.40 29.28 9.49
C ILE A 833 -0.27 30.51 8.89
N LYS A 834 -0.10 30.75 7.59
CA LYS A 834 -0.77 31.85 6.91
C LYS A 834 -2.24 31.53 6.66
N LEU A 835 -3.12 32.54 6.77
CA LEU A 835 -4.55 32.38 6.55
C LEU A 835 -4.88 31.77 5.17
N GLY A 836 -4.19 32.22 4.14
CA GLY A 836 -4.35 31.77 2.75
C GLY A 836 -3.43 30.63 2.32
N GLN A 837 -2.70 29.97 3.23
CA GLN A 837 -1.81 28.87 2.90
C GLN A 837 -2.60 27.71 2.31
N SER A 838 -2.12 27.17 1.17
CA SER A 838 -2.80 26.02 0.54
C SER A 838 -2.73 24.79 1.43
N SER A 839 -3.82 24.07 1.55
CA SER A 839 -3.87 22.81 2.31
C SER A 839 -2.90 21.75 1.81
N SER A 840 -2.53 21.79 0.54
CA SER A 840 -1.53 20.89 -0.05
C SER A 840 -0.10 21.13 0.42
N THR A 841 0.18 22.32 0.98
CA THR A 841 1.49 22.70 1.53
C THR A 841 1.58 22.51 3.04
N LEU A 842 0.46 22.18 3.69
CA LEU A 842 0.43 21.83 5.10
C LEU A 842 0.88 20.39 5.30
N SER A 843 1.61 20.12 6.38
CA SER A 843 1.92 18.78 6.81
C SER A 843 0.65 18.01 7.21
N GLY A 844 0.72 16.67 7.27
CA GLY A 844 -0.41 15.85 7.71
C GLY A 844 -0.94 16.25 9.09
N GLY A 845 -0.04 16.46 10.05
CA GLY A 845 -0.39 16.90 11.40
C GLY A 845 -0.97 18.32 11.46
N GLU A 846 -0.50 19.26 10.62
CA GLU A 846 -1.09 20.59 10.52
C GLU A 846 -2.52 20.52 9.96
N ASN A 847 -2.75 19.76 8.90
CA ASN A 847 -4.10 19.54 8.35
C ASN A 847 -5.05 18.98 9.41
N GLN A 848 -4.59 18.02 10.21
CA GLN A 848 -5.37 17.41 11.27
C GLN A 848 -5.71 18.40 12.38
N ARG A 849 -4.75 19.24 12.79
CA ARG A 849 -4.98 20.29 13.79
C ARG A 849 -5.91 21.39 13.29
N VAL A 850 -5.89 21.73 11.98
CA VAL A 850 -6.90 22.65 11.39
C VAL A 850 -8.31 22.07 11.52
N LYS A 851 -8.49 20.75 11.27
CA LYS A 851 -9.77 20.06 11.47
C LYS A 851 -10.20 20.11 12.94
N LEU A 852 -9.27 19.83 13.86
CA LEU A 852 -9.52 19.90 15.29
C LEU A 852 -9.93 21.31 15.73
N ALA A 853 -9.24 22.35 15.28
CA ALA A 853 -9.57 23.75 15.56
C ALA A 853 -10.99 24.13 15.10
N TYR A 854 -11.41 23.62 13.95
CA TYR A 854 -12.79 23.83 13.47
C TYR A 854 -13.83 23.30 14.45
N PHE A 855 -13.64 22.07 14.96
CA PHE A 855 -14.57 21.47 15.91
C PHE A 855 -14.55 22.18 17.26
N ILE A 856 -13.39 22.57 17.78
CA ILE A 856 -13.27 23.34 19.02
C ILE A 856 -13.98 24.70 18.91
N GLY A 857 -13.94 25.33 17.73
CA GLY A 857 -14.57 26.63 17.47
C GLY A 857 -16.08 26.63 17.32
N GLN A 858 -16.75 25.46 17.36
CA GLN A 858 -18.22 25.38 17.31
C GLN A 858 -18.84 25.48 18.70
N GLU A 859 -19.76 26.44 18.90
CA GLU A 859 -20.35 26.72 20.21
C GLU A 859 -21.47 25.74 20.64
N GLN A 860 -22.15 25.09 19.71
CA GLN A 860 -23.22 24.12 19.97
C GLN A 860 -22.94 22.83 19.19
N GLN A 861 -22.39 21.87 19.88
CA GLN A 861 -22.22 20.51 19.34
C GLN A 861 -23.07 19.52 20.13
N GLN A 862 -23.74 18.65 19.38
CA GLN A 862 -24.36 17.45 19.98
C GLN A 862 -23.24 16.48 20.39
N ALA A 863 -23.52 15.55 21.31
CA ALA A 863 -22.53 14.55 21.72
C ALA A 863 -21.93 13.82 20.51
N THR A 864 -20.62 13.99 20.32
CA THR A 864 -19.88 13.52 19.14
C THR A 864 -18.79 12.55 19.55
N LEU A 865 -18.63 11.48 18.79
CA LEU A 865 -17.46 10.61 18.84
C LEU A 865 -16.40 11.15 17.87
N PHE A 866 -15.33 11.71 18.40
CA PHE A 866 -14.16 12.11 17.63
C PHE A 866 -13.15 10.98 17.56
N ILE A 867 -12.77 10.59 16.34
CA ILE A 867 -11.76 9.56 16.08
C ILE A 867 -10.56 10.22 15.43
N PHE A 868 -9.40 10.16 16.06
CA PHE A 868 -8.14 10.71 15.55
C PHE A 868 -7.20 9.58 15.13
N ASP A 869 -6.62 9.69 13.95
CA ASP A 869 -5.67 8.72 13.38
C ASP A 869 -4.25 9.30 13.45
N GLU A 870 -3.43 8.80 14.38
CA GLU A 870 -2.05 9.20 14.63
C GLU A 870 -1.85 10.74 14.74
N PRO A 871 -2.53 11.41 15.67
CA PRO A 871 -2.52 12.87 15.75
C PRO A 871 -1.21 13.49 16.25
N THR A 872 -0.26 12.71 16.75
CA THR A 872 1.06 13.20 17.18
C THR A 872 2.09 13.26 16.07
N THR A 873 1.72 12.87 14.86
CA THR A 873 2.60 12.92 13.69
C THR A 873 3.19 14.32 13.50
N GLY A 874 4.52 14.42 13.44
CA GLY A 874 5.25 15.67 13.25
C GLY A 874 5.18 16.64 14.44
N LEU A 875 4.78 16.18 15.63
CA LEU A 875 4.66 17.00 16.82
C LEU A 875 5.84 16.83 17.78
N HIS A 876 6.41 17.95 18.19
CA HIS A 876 7.33 18.01 19.31
C HIS A 876 6.57 17.80 20.65
N PHE A 877 7.24 17.37 21.72
CA PHE A 877 6.66 17.16 23.06
C PHE A 877 5.80 18.33 23.54
N HIS A 878 6.25 19.57 23.31
CA HIS A 878 5.52 20.78 23.64
C HIS A 878 4.18 20.89 22.90
N ASP A 879 4.15 20.47 21.62
CA ASP A 879 2.92 20.47 20.81
C ASP A 879 1.97 19.34 21.24
N ILE A 880 2.51 18.17 21.65
CA ILE A 880 1.72 17.05 22.20
C ILE A 880 0.98 17.48 23.45
N GLN A 881 1.62 18.24 24.33
CA GLN A 881 0.97 18.77 25.53
C GLN A 881 -0.24 19.66 25.20
N ARG A 882 -0.12 20.54 24.19
CA ARG A 882 -1.24 21.37 23.69
C ARG A 882 -2.36 20.51 23.08
N LEU A 883 -1.99 19.48 22.33
CA LEU A 883 -2.96 18.54 21.75
C LEU A 883 -3.77 17.83 22.83
N LEU A 884 -3.11 17.35 23.90
CA LEU A 884 -3.78 16.72 25.05
C LEU A 884 -4.74 17.70 25.75
N GLN A 885 -4.38 18.97 25.91
CA GLN A 885 -5.27 20.01 26.42
C GLN A 885 -6.51 20.20 25.54
N ALA A 886 -6.33 20.16 24.21
CA ALA A 886 -7.43 20.26 23.26
C ALA A 886 -8.39 19.04 23.36
N PHE A 887 -7.86 17.82 23.53
CA PHE A 887 -8.68 16.63 23.77
C PHE A 887 -9.46 16.73 25.07
N ASN A 888 -8.82 17.18 26.15
CA ASN A 888 -9.50 17.40 27.44
C ASN A 888 -10.64 18.40 27.29
N ALA A 889 -10.44 19.51 26.57
CA ALA A 889 -11.48 20.51 26.32
C ALA A 889 -12.67 19.94 25.53
N LEU A 890 -12.48 19.00 24.63
CA LEU A 890 -13.57 18.30 23.95
C LEU A 890 -14.34 17.38 24.91
N ILE A 891 -13.63 16.62 25.74
CA ILE A 891 -14.24 15.71 26.72
C ILE A 891 -15.05 16.49 27.77
N GLU A 892 -14.55 17.62 28.27
CA GLU A 892 -15.25 18.50 29.23
C GLU A 892 -16.56 19.07 28.64
N ARG A 893 -16.66 19.15 27.30
CA ARG A 893 -17.90 19.54 26.60
C ARG A 893 -18.87 18.38 26.38
N GLY A 894 -18.57 17.19 26.90
CA GLY A 894 -19.41 15.99 26.76
C GLY A 894 -19.19 15.18 25.47
N HIS A 895 -18.04 15.33 24.83
CA HIS A 895 -17.66 14.51 23.66
C HIS A 895 -16.83 13.30 24.07
N THR A 896 -16.80 12.30 23.22
CA THR A 896 -15.93 11.13 23.35
C THR A 896 -14.74 11.27 22.40
N VAL A 897 -13.54 11.02 22.90
CA VAL A 897 -12.30 11.09 22.12
C VAL A 897 -11.67 9.70 22.02
N LEU A 898 -11.57 9.18 20.80
CA LEU A 898 -10.91 7.92 20.47
C LEU A 898 -9.69 8.22 19.60
N VAL A 899 -8.52 7.75 20.01
CA VAL A 899 -7.25 8.03 19.32
C VAL A 899 -6.59 6.72 18.93
N ILE A 900 -6.18 6.58 17.66
CA ILE A 900 -5.26 5.52 17.23
C ILE A 900 -3.86 6.08 17.40
N GLU A 901 -3.04 5.49 18.28
CA GLU A 901 -1.74 6.06 18.63
C GLU A 901 -0.67 5.04 19.03
N HIS A 902 0.60 5.43 18.79
CA HIS A 902 1.78 4.71 19.23
C HIS A 902 2.62 5.51 20.23
N ASN A 903 2.43 6.82 20.29
CA ASN A 903 3.17 7.71 21.17
C ASN A 903 2.89 7.42 22.63
N LEU A 904 3.92 7.02 23.39
CA LEU A 904 3.80 6.63 24.80
C LEU A 904 3.34 7.78 25.69
N ASP A 905 3.64 9.04 25.34
CA ASP A 905 3.23 10.19 26.13
C ASP A 905 1.72 10.48 26.02
N VAL A 906 1.10 10.12 24.88
CA VAL A 906 -0.37 10.14 24.74
C VAL A 906 -1.00 8.94 25.43
N ILE A 907 -0.42 7.74 25.24
CA ILE A 907 -0.93 6.49 25.83
C ILE A 907 -0.96 6.58 27.36
N LYS A 908 0.11 7.10 28.01
CA LYS A 908 0.15 7.27 29.46
C LYS A 908 -0.90 8.26 29.99
N CYS A 909 -1.37 9.19 29.17
CA CYS A 909 -2.39 10.18 29.53
C CYS A 909 -3.83 9.70 29.28
N ALA A 910 -4.03 8.56 28.63
CA ALA A 910 -5.36 8.01 28.32
C ALA A 910 -6.11 7.57 29.58
N ASP A 911 -7.45 7.66 29.54
CA ASP A 911 -8.30 7.08 30.58
C ASP A 911 -8.50 5.58 30.36
N HIS A 912 -8.53 5.16 29.08
CA HIS A 912 -8.69 3.77 28.68
C HIS A 912 -7.80 3.45 27.48
N VAL A 913 -7.17 2.29 27.48
CA VAL A 913 -6.29 1.81 26.40
C VAL A 913 -6.80 0.48 25.91
N ILE A 914 -6.81 0.30 24.59
CA ILE A 914 -7.14 -0.94 23.90
C ILE A 914 -5.89 -1.35 23.11
N ASP A 915 -5.22 -2.42 23.53
CA ASP A 915 -3.98 -2.90 22.90
C ASP A 915 -4.27 -4.10 22.03
N LEU A 916 -3.96 -3.98 20.73
CA LEU A 916 -4.12 -5.03 19.71
C LEU A 916 -2.79 -5.67 19.37
N GLY A 917 -2.77 -6.98 19.27
CA GLY A 917 -1.56 -7.73 18.97
C GLY A 917 -1.79 -9.22 18.88
N PRO A 918 -0.84 -10.04 19.37
CA PRO A 918 0.48 -9.67 19.96
C PRO A 918 1.52 -9.19 18.94
N ASP A 919 1.32 -9.47 17.65
CA ASP A 919 2.25 -9.11 16.56
C ASP A 919 1.49 -8.50 15.37
N GLY A 920 2.17 -8.19 14.28
CA GLY A 920 1.59 -7.74 13.02
C GLY A 920 1.15 -8.89 12.11
N GLY A 921 0.29 -8.59 11.12
CA GLY A 921 -0.16 -9.55 10.12
C GLY A 921 -0.97 -10.71 10.71
N ASP A 922 -0.74 -11.93 10.20
CA ASP A 922 -1.50 -13.12 10.60
C ASP A 922 -1.35 -13.52 12.06
N LYS A 923 -0.24 -13.13 12.70
CA LYS A 923 0.02 -13.37 14.13
C LYS A 923 -0.68 -12.35 15.02
N GLY A 924 -1.17 -11.25 14.45
CA GLY A 924 -1.91 -10.19 15.13
C GLY A 924 -3.42 -10.39 15.12
N GLY A 925 -4.14 -9.28 15.20
CA GLY A 925 -5.59 -9.23 15.06
C GLY A 925 -6.40 -9.72 16.25
N ARG A 926 -5.81 -9.72 17.45
CA ARG A 926 -6.46 -10.09 18.71
C ARG A 926 -6.40 -8.93 19.71
N LEU A 927 -7.36 -8.87 20.60
CA LEU A 927 -7.30 -8.00 21.77
C LEU A 927 -6.33 -8.63 22.77
N VAL A 928 -5.25 -7.92 23.09
CA VAL A 928 -4.25 -8.36 24.09
C VAL A 928 -4.72 -7.96 25.48
N VAL A 929 -5.03 -6.68 25.67
CA VAL A 929 -5.53 -6.12 26.92
C VAL A 929 -6.35 -4.86 26.65
N ALA A 930 -7.37 -4.63 27.48
CA ALA A 930 -8.13 -3.38 27.53
C ALA A 930 -8.28 -2.96 28.98
N GLY A 931 -7.94 -1.72 29.31
CA GLY A 931 -7.96 -1.20 30.69
C GLY A 931 -7.25 0.14 30.80
N THR A 932 -6.88 0.52 32.00
CA THR A 932 -6.07 1.72 32.23
C THR A 932 -4.64 1.54 31.72
N PRO A 933 -3.87 2.60 31.46
CA PRO A 933 -2.45 2.48 31.12
C PRO A 933 -1.65 1.61 32.10
N GLU A 934 -1.97 1.71 33.38
CA GLU A 934 -1.38 0.92 34.46
C GLU A 934 -1.68 -0.58 34.31
N ASP A 935 -2.88 -0.93 33.85
CA ASP A 935 -3.26 -2.33 33.60
C ASP A 935 -2.52 -2.89 32.39
N VAL A 936 -2.37 -2.09 31.34
CA VAL A 936 -1.59 -2.44 30.14
C VAL A 936 -0.12 -2.67 30.49
N ALA A 937 0.48 -1.80 31.33
CA ALA A 937 1.86 -1.93 31.79
C ALA A 937 2.12 -3.21 32.62
N LYS A 938 1.09 -3.74 33.30
CA LYS A 938 1.16 -5.01 34.05
C LYS A 938 1.01 -6.25 33.17
N CYS A 939 0.44 -6.12 31.97
CA CYS A 939 0.19 -7.24 31.05
C CYS A 939 1.50 -7.70 30.39
N LYS A 940 1.94 -8.93 30.69
CA LYS A 940 3.19 -9.48 30.14
C LYS A 940 3.16 -9.72 28.62
N GLU A 941 1.98 -9.94 28.06
CA GLU A 941 1.78 -10.19 26.62
C GLU A 941 1.74 -8.90 25.81
N SER A 942 1.54 -7.76 26.47
CA SER A 942 1.49 -6.46 25.84
C SER A 942 2.90 -5.94 25.54
N LEU A 943 3.23 -5.82 24.26
CA LEU A 943 4.47 -5.16 23.84
C LEU A 943 4.43 -3.66 24.15
N THR A 944 3.29 -3.01 23.97
CA THR A 944 3.08 -1.61 24.37
C THR A 944 3.31 -1.44 25.87
N GLY A 945 2.77 -2.36 26.69
CA GLY A 945 2.93 -2.33 28.17
C GLY A 945 4.39 -2.40 28.61
N LYS A 946 5.23 -3.13 27.89
CA LYS A 946 6.67 -3.22 28.19
C LYS A 946 7.36 -1.84 28.12
N TYR A 947 7.09 -1.05 27.07
CA TYR A 947 7.70 0.27 26.90
C TYR A 947 6.98 1.35 27.74
N LEU A 948 5.69 1.17 27.99
CA LEU A 948 4.88 2.10 28.78
C LEU A 948 5.30 2.13 30.26
N LYS A 949 5.78 1.01 30.79
CA LYS A 949 6.17 0.86 32.19
C LYS A 949 7.23 1.88 32.63
N ASP A 950 8.14 2.24 31.73
CA ASP A 950 9.21 3.19 32.02
C ASP A 950 8.75 4.66 31.94
N LYS A 951 7.51 4.90 31.47
CA LYS A 951 6.91 6.23 31.31
C LYS A 951 5.83 6.55 32.34
N LEU A 952 5.31 5.54 33.06
CA LEU A 952 4.35 5.67 34.18
C LEU A 952 5.08 5.86 35.50
#